data_a1ccaeb3cc3020a9d53f30eb5c55aa1e
#
_entry.id   a1ccaeb3cc3020a9d53f30eb5c55aa1e
#
_cell.length_a   1.000
_cell.length_b   1.000
_cell.length_c   1.000
_cell.angle_alpha   90.00
_cell.angle_beta   90.00
_cell.angle_gamma   90.00
#
_symmetry.space_group_name_H-M   'P 1'
#
loop_
_entity.id
_entity.type
_entity.pdbx_description
1 polymer ?
#
loop_
_entity_poly.entity_id
_entity_poly.type
_entity_poly.pdbx_seq_one_letter_code
_entity_poly.pdbx_strand_id
1 'polypeptide(L)'
;MGSRADAAVAHCAVAHCAAAEDEHLRLIVEASPSAMLLVGGDGRIVLANTEAERSFGYSTEELLRLRVEDLVPERFRQHHDRTREEYVAHPSRRGMGVGRELFGLRKDGTEMRVEIGLNPITIGGERYVLASVIDITERLRGQEAEKVASENLLRRTILDTIPFCVLVTDAVGRIVTANPAAESLLGYGPDELIGRWITEIDALERARYADGTPALSRVGADEAEWTYRHKDGYAVPVNEAIVPLPLGEEPGFIVVAYDIAHRIEARERVEHLATHDGLTNLPNRTLLVRHLDRAFDSVDRSRRQVALLLLDLDHFKRINDSLGHHIGDELLVVVAERLLAWVRQRDMVARLGGDEFVIVFDDLDPGTDLDARLDELLTTVLAPIIVHGYELAVTASIGGALYPADGDDPVTLLKHADIAMYEAKAAGRNTVRWFEHHMLDDNNDKLSLSAALRQAIELDELSLVFQPQVDLASGDMIGVEALARWSSPLLGSVTPDRFIPVAEDGGMIAELGGWVLRTACASLARMQDQLGRRLRLAVNVSPRQLRGERWLAEIADAITSSGIAPSQLEVELTEGILIEDHGDVVDMLQALRDLGVTVVVDDFGRGYSSLAYLAKFPVDKIKIDRSFISAITSTDTDAAIVDAIIVMAHALGMTVVAEGVETEVQERYLRERGCDEVQGYRYSPGVPAADLVTVARELAAPVG
;
A
#
# COMPACT_ATOMS: atom_id res chain seq x y z
N MET A 1 -44.83 -7.66 -117.42
CA MET A 1 -45.87 -7.59 -116.37
C MET A 1 -45.37 -8.14 -115.06
N GLY A 2 -44.57 -7.40 -114.32
CA GLY A 2 -43.96 -7.93 -113.11
C GLY A 2 -43.34 -6.86 -112.14
N SER A 3 -43.69 -5.57 -112.33
CA SER A 3 -43.01 -4.52 -111.52
C SER A 3 -43.97 -3.53 -110.80
N ARG A 4 -45.30 -3.80 -110.85
CA ARG A 4 -46.28 -3.00 -110.11
C ARG A 4 -46.92 -3.67 -108.89
N ALA A 5 -46.73 -4.96 -108.72
CA ALA A 5 -47.27 -5.69 -107.61
C ALA A 5 -46.31 -5.63 -106.37
N ASP A 6 -45.00 -5.58 -106.57
CA ASP A 6 -44.04 -5.54 -105.47
C ASP A 6 -43.95 -4.17 -104.76
N ALA A 7 -44.27 -3.10 -105.50
CA ALA A 7 -44.29 -1.75 -104.90
C ALA A 7 -45.50 -1.52 -103.96
N ALA A 8 -46.64 -2.16 -104.26
CA ALA A 8 -47.87 -2.05 -103.49
C ALA A 8 -47.79 -2.87 -102.17
N VAL A 9 -47.11 -4.02 -102.21
CA VAL A 9 -46.91 -4.86 -101.00
C VAL A 9 -45.86 -4.24 -100.04
N ALA A 10 -44.80 -3.61 -100.61
CA ALA A 10 -43.80 -2.90 -99.82
C ALA A 10 -44.39 -1.65 -99.15
N HIS A 11 -45.31 -0.92 -99.84
CA HIS A 11 -45.96 0.26 -99.26
C HIS A 11 -46.97 -0.10 -98.15
N CYS A 12 -47.64 -1.23 -98.28
CA CYS A 12 -48.57 -1.74 -97.25
C CYS A 12 -47.85 -2.32 -96.03
N ALA A 13 -46.67 -2.94 -96.17
CA ALA A 13 -45.84 -3.45 -95.11
C ALA A 13 -45.19 -2.34 -94.27
N VAL A 14 -44.74 -1.24 -94.96
CA VAL A 14 -44.15 -0.09 -94.23
C VAL A 14 -45.21 0.71 -93.45
N ALA A 15 -46.45 0.85 -94.05
CA ALA A 15 -47.55 1.49 -93.31
C ALA A 15 -48.06 0.63 -92.12
N HIS A 16 -48.01 -0.69 -92.24
CA HIS A 16 -48.38 -1.62 -91.13
C HIS A 16 -47.33 -1.67 -90.01
N CYS A 17 -46.03 -1.59 -90.35
CA CYS A 17 -44.95 -1.50 -89.41
C CYS A 17 -44.98 -0.19 -88.61
N ALA A 18 -45.23 0.95 -89.30
CA ALA A 18 -45.32 2.24 -88.60
C ALA A 18 -46.52 2.32 -87.64
N ALA A 19 -47.66 1.72 -88.01
CA ALA A 19 -48.85 1.66 -87.16
C ALA A 19 -48.64 0.72 -85.92
N ALA A 20 -47.87 -0.38 -86.11
CA ALA A 20 -47.56 -1.29 -85.04
C ALA A 20 -46.55 -0.70 -84.08
N GLU A 21 -45.58 0.10 -84.56
CA GLU A 21 -44.62 0.80 -83.68
C GLU A 21 -45.28 1.86 -82.78
N ASP A 22 -46.27 2.55 -83.31
CA ASP A 22 -47.07 3.58 -82.64
C ASP A 22 -47.94 2.95 -81.52
N GLU A 23 -48.52 1.79 -81.78
CA GLU A 23 -49.36 1.07 -80.83
C GLU A 23 -48.53 0.45 -79.67
N HIS A 24 -47.33 -0.05 -79.99
CA HIS A 24 -46.39 -0.56 -78.90
C HIS A 24 -45.88 0.54 -78.01
N LEU A 25 -45.52 1.71 -78.57
CA LEU A 25 -45.10 2.86 -77.78
C LEU A 25 -46.21 3.35 -76.86
N ARG A 26 -47.45 3.39 -77.35
CA ARG A 26 -48.62 3.75 -76.53
C ARG A 26 -48.83 2.78 -75.35
N LEU A 27 -48.71 1.50 -75.55
CA LEU A 27 -48.85 0.51 -74.46
C LEU A 27 -47.77 0.63 -73.47
N ILE A 28 -46.50 0.88 -73.80
CA ILE A 28 -45.39 1.06 -72.93
C ILE A 28 -45.55 2.33 -72.08
N VAL A 29 -45.97 3.43 -72.71
CA VAL A 29 -46.17 4.69 -71.99
C VAL A 29 -47.35 4.58 -71.02
N GLU A 30 -48.44 3.91 -71.42
CA GLU A 30 -49.65 3.72 -70.61
C GLU A 30 -49.38 2.80 -69.38
N ALA A 31 -48.54 1.80 -69.58
CA ALA A 31 -48.18 0.87 -68.46
C ALA A 31 -47.21 1.47 -67.48
N SER A 32 -46.67 2.66 -67.68
CA SER A 32 -45.69 3.29 -66.76
C SER A 32 -46.34 3.74 -65.42
N PRO A 33 -45.74 3.42 -64.28
CA PRO A 33 -46.24 3.89 -62.99
C PRO A 33 -45.91 5.38 -62.68
N SER A 34 -45.24 6.07 -63.64
CA SER A 34 -44.94 7.50 -63.55
C SER A 34 -45.74 8.25 -64.62
N ALA A 35 -46.07 9.50 -64.35
CA ALA A 35 -46.65 10.36 -65.33
C ALA A 35 -45.72 10.50 -66.54
N MET A 36 -46.19 10.12 -67.71
CA MET A 36 -45.46 10.15 -68.96
C MET A 36 -46.12 11.11 -69.96
N LEU A 37 -45.31 12.00 -70.48
CA LEU A 37 -45.72 12.96 -71.50
C LEU A 37 -44.81 12.86 -72.72
N LEU A 38 -45.35 12.67 -73.88
CA LEU A 38 -44.62 12.80 -75.16
C LEU A 38 -44.85 14.19 -75.71
N VAL A 39 -43.75 14.93 -75.85
CA VAL A 39 -43.81 16.36 -76.23
C VAL A 39 -43.11 16.57 -77.55
N GLY A 40 -43.80 17.23 -78.49
CA GLY A 40 -43.26 17.62 -79.82
C GLY A 40 -42.20 18.74 -79.69
N GLY A 41 -41.45 18.96 -80.74
CA GLY A 41 -40.44 20.03 -80.82
C GLY A 41 -41.00 21.43 -80.56
N ASP A 42 -42.27 21.64 -80.83
CA ASP A 42 -43.01 22.88 -80.61
C ASP A 42 -43.57 23.02 -79.19
N GLY A 43 -43.31 22.04 -78.31
CA GLY A 43 -43.79 22.05 -76.96
C GLY A 43 -45.19 21.48 -76.74
N ARG A 44 -45.88 21.06 -77.77
CA ARG A 44 -47.22 20.44 -77.64
C ARG A 44 -47.11 19.02 -77.13
N ILE A 45 -48.02 18.68 -76.26
CA ILE A 45 -48.15 17.32 -75.77
C ILE A 45 -48.90 16.48 -76.77
N VAL A 46 -48.28 15.44 -77.31
CA VAL A 46 -48.87 14.57 -78.36
C VAL A 46 -49.33 13.21 -77.82
N LEU A 47 -48.86 12.82 -76.59
CA LEU A 47 -49.31 11.63 -75.86
C LEU A 47 -49.15 11.88 -74.39
N ALA A 48 -50.11 11.47 -73.59
CA ALA A 48 -50.03 11.43 -72.12
C ALA A 48 -50.66 10.12 -71.63
N ASN A 49 -50.12 9.53 -70.56
CA ASN A 49 -50.65 8.33 -69.94
C ASN A 49 -51.65 8.65 -68.83
N THR A 50 -52.39 7.66 -68.36
CA THR A 50 -53.35 7.80 -67.26
C THR A 50 -52.72 8.36 -66.03
N GLU A 51 -51.42 8.07 -65.70
CA GLU A 51 -50.74 8.60 -64.56
C GLU A 51 -50.43 10.09 -64.66
N ALA A 52 -50.26 10.61 -65.89
CA ALA A 52 -50.15 12.05 -66.14
C ALA A 52 -51.51 12.78 -65.90
N GLU A 53 -52.64 12.15 -66.27
CA GLU A 53 -53.97 12.67 -65.89
C GLU A 53 -54.11 12.80 -64.35
N ARG A 54 -53.76 11.75 -63.62
CA ARG A 54 -53.88 11.76 -62.18
C ARG A 54 -52.95 12.81 -61.54
N SER A 55 -51.71 12.86 -61.99
CA SER A 55 -50.69 13.76 -61.43
C SER A 55 -51.00 15.23 -61.72
N PHE A 56 -51.43 15.57 -62.84
CA PHE A 56 -51.69 16.97 -63.24
C PHE A 56 -53.15 17.39 -63.12
N GLY A 57 -54.12 16.44 -63.02
CA GLY A 57 -55.55 16.75 -62.88
C GLY A 57 -56.27 17.13 -64.15
N TYR A 58 -55.64 16.94 -65.28
CA TYR A 58 -56.24 17.13 -66.59
C TYR A 58 -56.63 15.81 -67.24
N SER A 59 -57.68 15.74 -68.03
CA SER A 59 -57.93 14.54 -68.84
C SER A 59 -56.90 14.41 -69.96
N THR A 60 -56.68 13.21 -70.52
CA THR A 60 -55.78 12.98 -71.63
C THR A 60 -56.14 13.89 -72.82
N GLU A 61 -57.44 14.08 -73.11
CA GLU A 61 -57.91 14.98 -74.19
C GLU A 61 -57.54 16.45 -73.91
N GLU A 62 -57.57 16.87 -72.66
CA GLU A 62 -57.16 18.22 -72.29
C GLU A 62 -55.63 18.36 -72.35
N LEU A 63 -54.85 17.39 -71.89
CA LEU A 63 -53.41 17.39 -71.95
C LEU A 63 -52.88 17.51 -73.37
N LEU A 64 -53.52 16.82 -74.36
CA LEU A 64 -53.15 16.88 -75.79
C LEU A 64 -53.40 18.24 -76.41
N ARG A 65 -54.18 19.12 -75.80
CA ARG A 65 -54.40 20.51 -76.21
C ARG A 65 -53.42 21.51 -75.61
N LEU A 66 -52.72 21.09 -74.54
CA LEU A 66 -51.78 21.93 -73.81
C LEU A 66 -50.38 21.85 -74.37
N ARG A 67 -49.61 22.86 -74.03
CA ARG A 67 -48.17 22.85 -74.17
C ARG A 67 -47.55 22.43 -72.79
N VAL A 68 -46.37 21.85 -72.78
CA VAL A 68 -45.70 21.44 -71.57
C VAL A 68 -45.45 22.64 -70.62
N GLU A 69 -45.34 23.85 -71.14
CA GLU A 69 -45.22 25.10 -70.40
C GLU A 69 -46.46 25.41 -69.58
N ASP A 70 -47.64 24.93 -69.96
CA ASP A 70 -48.90 25.11 -69.21
C ASP A 70 -48.88 24.29 -67.87
N LEU A 71 -48.11 23.21 -67.85
CA LEU A 71 -47.89 22.36 -66.66
C LEU A 71 -46.75 22.88 -65.77
N VAL A 72 -46.18 24.04 -66.06
CA VAL A 72 -45.13 24.69 -65.31
C VAL A 72 -45.66 25.95 -64.60
N PRO A 73 -45.35 26.23 -63.32
CA PRO A 73 -45.76 27.46 -62.67
C PRO A 73 -45.32 28.71 -63.44
N GLU A 74 -46.19 29.73 -63.51
CA GLU A 74 -46.03 30.91 -64.34
C GLU A 74 -44.66 31.58 -64.24
N ARG A 75 -44.10 31.64 -62.99
CA ARG A 75 -42.77 32.20 -62.71
C ARG A 75 -41.62 31.49 -63.42
N PHE A 76 -41.83 30.26 -63.91
CA PHE A 76 -40.78 29.46 -64.54
C PHE A 76 -41.01 29.25 -66.03
N ARG A 77 -42.17 29.61 -66.59
CA ARG A 77 -42.58 29.35 -68.04
C ARG A 77 -41.59 29.89 -69.03
N GLN A 78 -41.19 31.15 -68.88
CA GLN A 78 -40.28 31.79 -69.87
C GLN A 78 -38.89 31.12 -69.83
N HIS A 79 -38.43 30.72 -68.67
CA HIS A 79 -37.16 30.04 -68.58
C HIS A 79 -37.26 28.61 -69.09
N HIS A 80 -38.38 27.92 -68.86
CA HIS A 80 -38.65 26.58 -69.36
C HIS A 80 -38.69 26.54 -70.88
N ASP A 81 -39.39 27.45 -71.53
CA ASP A 81 -39.50 27.53 -72.98
C ASP A 81 -38.13 27.67 -73.67
N ARG A 82 -37.27 28.58 -73.18
CA ARG A 82 -35.89 28.71 -73.67
C ARG A 82 -35.07 27.44 -73.45
N THR A 83 -35.19 26.86 -72.33
CA THR A 83 -34.43 25.61 -71.94
C THR A 83 -34.90 24.43 -72.79
N ARG A 84 -36.20 24.36 -73.14
CA ARG A 84 -36.76 23.35 -74.05
C ARG A 84 -36.22 23.50 -75.47
N GLU A 85 -36.18 24.76 -76.02
CA GLU A 85 -35.63 25.02 -77.33
C GLU A 85 -34.16 24.61 -77.45
N GLU A 86 -33.33 24.94 -76.43
CA GLU A 86 -31.93 24.49 -76.32
C GLU A 86 -31.83 22.96 -76.25
N TYR A 87 -32.75 22.31 -75.53
CA TYR A 87 -32.76 20.86 -75.40
C TYR A 87 -33.15 20.16 -76.70
N VAL A 88 -34.10 20.69 -77.43
CA VAL A 88 -34.51 20.16 -78.74
C VAL A 88 -33.39 20.31 -79.81
N ALA A 89 -32.60 21.39 -79.74
CA ALA A 89 -31.45 21.59 -80.60
C ALA A 89 -30.30 20.57 -80.29
N HIS A 90 -30.07 20.21 -79.03
CA HIS A 90 -29.00 19.30 -78.59
C HIS A 90 -29.57 18.27 -77.63
N PRO A 91 -30.37 17.32 -78.09
CA PRO A 91 -31.10 16.41 -77.24
C PRO A 91 -30.13 15.37 -76.59
N SER A 92 -30.22 15.20 -75.29
CA SER A 92 -29.48 14.18 -74.55
C SER A 92 -30.35 13.57 -73.43
N ARG A 93 -30.17 12.29 -73.17
CA ARG A 93 -30.87 11.66 -72.06
C ARG A 93 -30.39 12.26 -70.75
N ARG A 94 -31.27 12.84 -69.97
CA ARG A 94 -30.90 13.41 -68.63
C ARG A 94 -32.06 13.37 -67.64
N GLY A 95 -31.73 13.14 -66.38
CA GLY A 95 -32.64 13.44 -65.25
C GLY A 95 -32.56 14.92 -64.93
N MET A 96 -33.69 15.55 -64.67
CA MET A 96 -33.78 16.92 -64.17
C MET A 96 -34.33 16.85 -62.73
N GLY A 97 -33.73 17.63 -61.76
CA GLY A 97 -34.15 17.65 -60.35
C GLY A 97 -33.05 17.32 -59.41
N VAL A 98 -31.94 16.73 -59.87
CA VAL A 98 -30.78 16.51 -58.98
C VAL A 98 -30.10 17.87 -58.71
N GLY A 99 -30.29 18.41 -57.51
CA GLY A 99 -29.74 19.71 -57.07
C GLY A 99 -30.53 20.95 -57.52
N ARG A 100 -31.71 20.80 -58.08
CA ARG A 100 -32.62 21.89 -58.39
C ARG A 100 -34.06 21.53 -58.09
N GLU A 101 -34.76 22.43 -57.42
CA GLU A 101 -36.19 22.25 -57.14
C GLU A 101 -37.00 22.51 -58.42
N LEU A 102 -37.74 21.51 -58.91
CA LEU A 102 -38.63 21.60 -60.00
C LEU A 102 -40.08 21.55 -59.53
N PHE A 103 -40.93 22.34 -60.17
CA PHE A 103 -42.31 22.41 -59.75
C PHE A 103 -43.21 22.16 -61.01
N GLY A 104 -44.19 21.30 -60.81
CA GLY A 104 -45.31 21.11 -61.76
C GLY A 104 -46.55 21.87 -61.28
N LEU A 105 -47.37 22.36 -62.21
CA LEU A 105 -48.62 23.04 -61.88
C LEU A 105 -49.80 22.15 -62.25
N ARG A 106 -50.66 21.89 -61.31
CA ARG A 106 -51.89 21.12 -61.55
C ARG A 106 -53.03 21.99 -62.04
N LYS A 107 -54.10 21.41 -62.64
CA LYS A 107 -55.28 22.10 -63.16
C LYS A 107 -55.99 22.97 -62.09
N ASP A 108 -55.96 22.56 -60.83
CA ASP A 108 -56.56 23.31 -59.70
C ASP A 108 -55.72 24.49 -59.26
N GLY A 109 -54.54 24.71 -59.85
CA GLY A 109 -53.61 25.76 -59.48
C GLY A 109 -52.62 25.40 -58.38
N THR A 110 -52.68 24.17 -57.86
CA THR A 110 -51.72 23.71 -56.85
C THR A 110 -50.37 23.36 -57.46
N GLU A 111 -49.31 23.70 -56.80
CA GLU A 111 -47.96 23.34 -57.21
C GLU A 111 -47.53 22.05 -56.56
N MET A 112 -46.87 21.17 -57.27
CA MET A 112 -46.27 19.94 -56.82
C MET A 112 -44.77 19.96 -57.10
N ARG A 113 -43.96 19.45 -56.18
CA ARG A 113 -42.53 19.24 -56.43
C ARG A 113 -42.31 17.98 -57.23
N VAL A 114 -41.58 18.11 -58.37
CA VAL A 114 -41.41 17.01 -59.31
C VAL A 114 -39.95 16.69 -59.61
N GLU A 115 -39.71 15.42 -59.86
CA GLU A 115 -38.49 14.94 -60.53
C GLU A 115 -38.86 14.62 -61.99
N ILE A 116 -38.04 15.09 -62.94
CA ILE A 116 -38.34 14.94 -64.40
C ILE A 116 -37.18 14.18 -65.05
N GLY A 117 -37.51 13.12 -65.79
CA GLY A 117 -36.59 12.42 -66.69
C GLY A 117 -36.92 12.74 -68.13
N LEU A 118 -35.96 13.22 -68.91
CA LEU A 118 -36.15 13.54 -70.34
C LEU A 118 -35.39 12.54 -71.19
N ASN A 119 -36.09 11.90 -72.14
CA ASN A 119 -35.54 10.97 -73.11
C ASN A 119 -35.93 11.43 -74.49
N PRO A 120 -35.01 11.79 -75.43
CA PRO A 120 -35.31 12.12 -76.81
C PRO A 120 -35.66 10.84 -77.60
N ILE A 121 -36.73 10.90 -78.36
CA ILE A 121 -37.25 9.80 -79.24
C ILE A 121 -37.50 10.34 -80.66
N THR A 122 -37.22 9.50 -81.63
CA THR A 122 -37.54 9.85 -83.06
C THR A 122 -38.60 8.89 -83.56
N ILE A 123 -39.75 9.41 -84.01
CA ILE A 123 -40.87 8.64 -84.50
C ILE A 123 -41.20 9.18 -85.94
N GLY A 124 -41.21 8.33 -86.95
CA GLY A 124 -41.52 8.72 -88.31
C GLY A 124 -40.58 9.76 -88.93
N GLY A 125 -39.36 9.95 -88.37
CA GLY A 125 -38.39 10.96 -88.79
C GLY A 125 -38.52 12.31 -88.08
N GLU A 126 -39.52 12.50 -87.22
CA GLU A 126 -39.71 13.64 -86.33
C GLU A 126 -39.21 13.39 -84.93
N ARG A 127 -38.75 14.45 -84.32
CA ARG A 127 -38.15 14.36 -82.92
C ARG A 127 -39.20 14.75 -81.92
N TYR A 128 -39.27 13.88 -80.89
CA TYR A 128 -40.11 14.06 -79.70
C TYR A 128 -39.26 13.90 -78.47
N VAL A 129 -39.77 14.41 -77.30
CA VAL A 129 -39.19 14.20 -75.99
C VAL A 129 -40.18 13.47 -75.12
N LEU A 130 -39.82 12.28 -74.64
CA LEU A 130 -40.56 11.56 -73.60
C LEU A 130 -40.15 12.08 -72.29
N ALA A 131 -41.01 12.77 -71.55
CA ALA A 131 -40.82 13.27 -70.24
C ALA A 131 -41.50 12.32 -69.21
N SER A 132 -40.76 11.78 -68.26
CA SER A 132 -41.30 11.10 -67.07
C SER A 132 -41.31 12.07 -65.89
N VAL A 133 -42.47 12.24 -65.27
CA VAL A 133 -42.65 13.18 -64.16
C VAL A 133 -43.08 12.39 -62.91
N ILE A 134 -42.38 12.58 -61.80
CA ILE A 134 -42.67 11.94 -60.50
C ILE A 134 -42.96 13.04 -59.52
N ASP A 135 -44.12 13.00 -58.88
CA ASP A 135 -44.47 13.86 -57.74
C ASP A 135 -43.73 13.37 -56.43
N ILE A 136 -42.89 14.22 -55.88
CA ILE A 136 -42.10 13.90 -54.68
C ILE A 136 -42.58 14.66 -53.45
N THR A 137 -43.73 15.33 -53.51
CA THR A 137 -44.24 16.21 -52.44
C THR A 137 -44.48 15.44 -51.12
N GLU A 138 -45.10 14.27 -51.15
CA GLU A 138 -45.34 13.45 -49.94
C GLU A 138 -44.08 12.84 -49.38
N ARG A 139 -43.16 12.43 -50.27
CA ARG A 139 -41.87 11.85 -49.85
C ARG A 139 -41.04 12.87 -49.08
N LEU A 140 -41.01 14.14 -49.52
CA LEU A 140 -40.27 15.19 -48.80
C LEU A 140 -40.92 15.58 -47.47
N ARG A 141 -42.24 15.63 -47.37
CA ARG A 141 -42.95 15.87 -46.10
C ARG A 141 -42.68 14.76 -45.07
N GLY A 142 -42.64 13.51 -45.51
CA GLY A 142 -42.30 12.36 -44.65
C GLY A 142 -40.86 12.45 -44.10
N GLN A 143 -39.92 12.80 -44.95
CA GLN A 143 -38.51 12.98 -44.56
C GLN A 143 -38.30 14.13 -43.59
N GLU A 144 -39.00 15.24 -43.72
CA GLU A 144 -38.94 16.36 -42.77
C GLU A 144 -39.54 15.99 -41.40
N ALA A 145 -40.68 15.30 -41.41
CA ALA A 145 -41.30 14.82 -40.17
C ALA A 145 -40.42 13.79 -39.42
N GLU A 146 -39.80 12.86 -40.16
CA GLU A 146 -38.88 11.86 -39.63
C GLU A 146 -37.62 12.52 -39.05
N LYS A 147 -37.08 13.53 -39.72
CA LYS A 147 -35.91 14.28 -39.23
C LYS A 147 -36.21 14.99 -37.90
N VAL A 148 -37.36 15.67 -37.79
CA VAL A 148 -37.77 16.37 -36.56
C VAL A 148 -38.03 15.35 -35.44
N ALA A 149 -38.66 14.22 -35.74
CA ALA A 149 -38.87 13.16 -34.76
C ALA A 149 -37.56 12.56 -34.28
N SER A 150 -36.62 12.31 -35.19
CA SER A 150 -35.27 11.81 -34.89
C SER A 150 -34.48 12.79 -34.04
N GLU A 151 -34.49 14.07 -34.35
CA GLU A 151 -33.85 15.13 -33.57
C GLU A 151 -34.41 15.24 -32.14
N ASN A 152 -35.71 15.15 -31.98
CA ASN A 152 -36.38 15.19 -30.69
C ASN A 152 -36.09 13.92 -29.88
N LEU A 153 -36.08 12.74 -30.50
CA LEU A 153 -35.70 11.49 -29.86
C LEU A 153 -34.25 11.54 -29.39
N LEU A 154 -33.34 12.02 -30.26
CA LEU A 154 -31.91 12.14 -29.90
C LEU A 154 -31.70 13.08 -28.71
N ARG A 155 -32.35 14.25 -28.68
CA ARG A 155 -32.29 15.19 -27.57
C ARG A 155 -32.75 14.54 -26.26
N ARG A 156 -33.89 13.84 -26.31
CA ARG A 156 -34.43 13.14 -25.13
C ARG A 156 -33.52 12.02 -24.69
N THR A 157 -33.04 11.20 -25.63
CA THR A 157 -32.14 10.08 -25.32
C THR A 157 -30.84 10.59 -24.70
N ILE A 158 -30.28 11.70 -25.18
CA ILE A 158 -29.08 12.29 -24.57
C ILE A 158 -29.34 12.67 -23.11
N LEU A 159 -30.41 13.40 -22.83
CA LEU A 159 -30.77 13.81 -21.47
C LEU A 159 -31.03 12.62 -20.54
N ASP A 160 -31.73 11.59 -21.06
CA ASP A 160 -32.10 10.41 -20.29
C ASP A 160 -30.89 9.47 -20.02
N THR A 161 -29.84 9.51 -20.85
CA THR A 161 -28.66 8.67 -20.70
C THR A 161 -27.50 9.35 -19.96
N ILE A 162 -27.55 10.65 -19.76
CA ILE A 162 -26.52 11.37 -18.98
C ILE A 162 -26.61 10.91 -17.51
N PRO A 163 -25.51 10.40 -16.93
CA PRO A 163 -25.50 9.88 -15.56
C PRO A 163 -25.45 10.99 -14.49
N PHE A 164 -25.50 12.24 -14.90
CA PHE A 164 -25.50 13.41 -14.02
C PHE A 164 -26.91 13.96 -13.86
N CYS A 165 -27.19 14.48 -12.67
CA CYS A 165 -28.40 15.26 -12.43
C CYS A 165 -28.40 16.49 -13.34
N VAL A 166 -29.41 16.61 -14.21
CA VAL A 166 -29.63 17.79 -15.05
C VAL A 166 -31.00 18.35 -14.74
N LEU A 167 -31.00 19.59 -14.26
CA LEU A 167 -32.23 20.34 -14.04
C LEU A 167 -32.21 21.57 -14.96
N VAL A 168 -33.36 21.87 -15.57
CA VAL A 168 -33.56 23.14 -16.29
C VAL A 168 -34.55 23.95 -15.48
N THR A 169 -34.22 25.21 -15.21
CA THR A 169 -35.10 26.13 -14.51
C THR A 169 -35.51 27.31 -15.40
N ASP A 170 -36.62 27.95 -15.07
CA ASP A 170 -36.98 29.26 -15.59
C ASP A 170 -36.12 30.38 -14.93
N ALA A 171 -36.38 31.62 -15.34
CA ALA A 171 -35.67 32.80 -14.86
C ALA A 171 -35.77 33.02 -13.34
N VAL A 172 -36.84 32.52 -12.72
CA VAL A 172 -37.08 32.68 -11.28
C VAL A 172 -36.64 31.45 -10.46
N GLY A 173 -36.11 30.41 -11.13
CA GLY A 173 -35.56 29.22 -10.45
C GLY A 173 -36.58 28.09 -10.21
N ARG A 174 -37.71 28.08 -10.93
CA ARG A 174 -38.61 26.92 -10.94
C ARG A 174 -38.11 25.86 -11.91
N ILE A 175 -38.10 24.63 -11.49
CA ILE A 175 -37.69 23.49 -12.32
C ILE A 175 -38.71 23.24 -13.42
N VAL A 176 -38.28 23.32 -14.67
CA VAL A 176 -39.09 23.10 -15.87
C VAL A 176 -38.87 21.69 -16.43
N THR A 177 -37.65 21.18 -16.29
CA THR A 177 -37.27 19.84 -16.74
C THR A 177 -36.25 19.23 -15.80
N ALA A 178 -36.38 17.93 -15.57
CA ALA A 178 -35.42 17.11 -14.84
C ALA A 178 -35.17 15.83 -15.64
N ASN A 179 -33.93 15.33 -15.61
CA ASN A 179 -33.62 14.04 -16.20
C ASN A 179 -33.76 12.90 -15.18
N PRO A 180 -33.81 11.61 -15.59
CA PRO A 180 -33.92 10.48 -14.68
C PRO A 180 -32.81 10.42 -13.61
N ALA A 181 -31.60 10.90 -13.93
CA ALA A 181 -30.52 10.96 -12.96
C ALA A 181 -30.78 11.98 -11.83
N ALA A 182 -31.47 13.09 -12.12
CA ALA A 182 -31.91 14.04 -11.11
C ALA A 182 -32.97 13.42 -10.18
N GLU A 183 -33.91 12.67 -10.75
CA GLU A 183 -34.93 11.95 -9.97
C GLU A 183 -34.29 10.91 -9.03
N SER A 184 -33.34 10.13 -9.55
CA SER A 184 -32.61 9.13 -8.76
C SER A 184 -31.74 9.74 -7.67
N LEU A 185 -31.03 10.84 -7.95
CA LEU A 185 -30.15 11.50 -6.98
C LEU A 185 -30.93 12.14 -5.83
N LEU A 186 -32.10 12.71 -6.14
CA LEU A 186 -32.90 13.47 -5.18
C LEU A 186 -34.06 12.65 -4.56
N GLY A 187 -34.33 11.43 -5.05
CA GLY A 187 -35.36 10.52 -4.55
C GLY A 187 -36.79 10.93 -4.93
N TYR A 188 -36.97 11.84 -5.87
CA TYR A 188 -38.29 12.24 -6.36
C TYR A 188 -38.72 11.33 -7.50
N GLY A 189 -40.04 11.10 -7.62
CA GLY A 189 -40.59 10.40 -8.78
C GLY A 189 -40.67 11.27 -10.01
N PRO A 190 -40.97 10.65 -11.19
CA PRO A 190 -41.19 11.37 -12.43
C PRO A 190 -42.18 12.51 -12.24
N ASP A 191 -41.86 13.65 -12.77
CA ASP A 191 -42.65 14.89 -12.72
C ASP A 191 -42.81 15.53 -11.31
N GLU A 192 -42.40 14.90 -10.24
CA GLU A 192 -42.51 15.49 -8.88
C GLU A 192 -41.56 16.70 -8.69
N LEU A 193 -40.48 16.76 -9.44
CA LEU A 193 -39.54 17.89 -9.45
C LEU A 193 -40.06 19.08 -10.26
N ILE A 194 -40.89 18.85 -11.24
CA ILE A 194 -41.38 19.89 -12.14
C ILE A 194 -42.25 20.87 -11.38
N GLY A 195 -41.98 22.16 -11.55
CA GLY A 195 -42.68 23.26 -10.86
C GLY A 195 -42.20 23.56 -9.45
N ARG A 196 -41.32 22.74 -8.86
CA ARG A 196 -40.67 23.05 -7.56
C ARG A 196 -39.62 24.13 -7.73
N TRP A 197 -39.34 24.80 -6.65
CA TRP A 197 -38.21 25.71 -6.59
C TRP A 197 -36.91 24.96 -6.37
N ILE A 198 -35.85 25.31 -7.07
CA ILE A 198 -34.52 24.74 -6.85
C ILE A 198 -34.05 24.92 -5.40
N THR A 199 -34.49 25.97 -4.72
CA THR A 199 -34.21 26.18 -3.30
C THR A 199 -34.88 25.18 -2.36
N GLU A 200 -35.87 24.41 -2.80
CA GLU A 200 -36.50 23.37 -1.98
C GLU A 200 -35.61 22.11 -1.88
N ILE A 201 -34.78 21.89 -2.89
CA ILE A 201 -33.82 20.80 -2.89
C ILE A 201 -32.45 21.20 -2.31
N ASP A 202 -32.29 22.44 -1.90
CA ASP A 202 -31.06 22.97 -1.32
C ASP A 202 -31.07 22.77 0.19
N ALA A 203 -30.04 22.13 0.74
CA ALA A 203 -29.92 21.86 2.17
C ALA A 203 -29.49 23.08 2.98
N LEU A 204 -28.81 24.06 2.35
CA LEU A 204 -28.18 25.21 3.01
C LEU A 204 -28.96 26.52 2.87
N GLU A 205 -30.21 26.49 2.36
CA GLU A 205 -31.05 27.67 2.10
C GLU A 205 -30.26 28.78 1.38
N ARG A 206 -30.16 28.71 0.05
CA ARG A 206 -29.55 29.78 -0.76
C ARG A 206 -30.14 31.12 -0.40
N ALA A 207 -29.29 32.14 -0.31
CA ALA A 207 -29.77 33.52 -0.13
C ALA A 207 -30.80 33.85 -1.20
N ARG A 208 -31.95 34.39 -0.80
CA ARG A 208 -32.96 34.94 -1.70
C ARG A 208 -32.75 36.40 -1.85
N TYR A 209 -32.99 36.93 -3.05
CA TYR A 209 -33.08 38.38 -3.24
C TYR A 209 -34.30 38.91 -2.48
N ALA A 210 -34.35 40.23 -2.27
CA ALA A 210 -35.42 40.89 -1.54
C ALA A 210 -36.81 40.71 -2.15
N ASP A 211 -36.90 40.29 -3.43
CA ASP A 211 -38.13 39.97 -4.15
C ASP A 211 -38.50 38.46 -4.03
N GLY A 212 -37.74 37.66 -3.26
CA GLY A 212 -37.99 36.25 -3.07
C GLY A 212 -37.40 35.33 -4.11
N THR A 213 -36.74 35.85 -5.15
CA THR A 213 -36.07 35.05 -6.18
C THR A 213 -34.79 34.40 -5.60
N PRO A 214 -34.46 33.14 -5.98
CA PRO A 214 -33.23 32.50 -5.53
C PRO A 214 -32.05 33.25 -6.10
N ALA A 215 -31.11 33.63 -5.25
CA ALA A 215 -29.83 34.20 -5.68
C ALA A 215 -29.02 33.08 -6.35
N LEU A 216 -29.24 32.87 -7.65
CA LEU A 216 -28.39 32.07 -8.51
C LEU A 216 -27.08 32.83 -8.75
N SER A 217 -26.43 33.27 -7.67
CA SER A 217 -25.28 34.17 -7.67
C SER A 217 -24.00 33.56 -8.23
N ARG A 218 -24.04 32.32 -8.68
CA ARG A 218 -22.91 31.61 -9.33
C ARG A 218 -23.21 31.23 -10.78
N VAL A 219 -23.84 32.13 -11.51
CA VAL A 219 -23.96 32.00 -12.95
C VAL A 219 -22.59 32.25 -13.58
N GLY A 220 -21.91 31.17 -13.87
CA GLY A 220 -20.58 31.14 -14.49
C GLY A 220 -19.98 29.77 -14.30
N ALA A 221 -19.31 29.24 -15.27
CA ALA A 221 -18.88 27.85 -15.44
C ALA A 221 -17.95 27.24 -14.34
N ASP A 222 -17.84 27.85 -13.17
CA ASP A 222 -17.03 27.30 -12.08
C ASP A 222 -17.87 26.29 -11.28
N GLU A 223 -17.46 25.03 -11.33
CA GLU A 223 -18.00 23.96 -10.49
C GLU A 223 -17.79 24.28 -9.00
N ALA A 224 -18.81 24.04 -8.19
CA ALA A 224 -18.75 24.25 -6.76
C ALA A 224 -19.34 23.07 -5.99
N GLU A 225 -18.69 22.70 -4.90
CA GLU A 225 -19.24 21.74 -3.97
C GLU A 225 -20.45 22.34 -3.25
N TRP A 226 -21.56 21.62 -3.27
CA TRP A 226 -22.81 22.01 -2.70
C TRP A 226 -23.49 20.84 -2.00
N THR A 227 -24.60 21.10 -1.28
CA THR A 227 -25.35 20.05 -0.59
C THR A 227 -26.81 20.15 -0.95
N TYR A 228 -27.34 19.08 -1.56
CA TYR A 228 -28.75 18.95 -1.83
C TYR A 228 -29.46 18.20 -0.70
N ARG A 229 -30.76 18.35 -0.62
CA ARG A 229 -31.64 17.63 0.30
C ARG A 229 -32.43 16.58 -0.48
N HIS A 230 -32.20 15.32 -0.15
CA HIS A 230 -33.00 14.23 -0.67
C HIS A 230 -34.44 14.32 -0.16
N LYS A 231 -35.42 13.76 -0.87
CA LYS A 231 -36.83 13.71 -0.51
C LYS A 231 -37.05 13.16 0.91
N ASP A 232 -36.27 12.18 1.32
CA ASP A 232 -36.31 11.57 2.66
C ASP A 232 -35.61 12.39 3.75
N GLY A 233 -35.08 13.57 3.40
CA GLY A 233 -34.55 14.55 4.33
C GLY A 233 -33.04 14.48 4.60
N TYR A 234 -32.32 13.49 4.09
CA TYR A 234 -30.85 13.43 4.25
C TYR A 234 -30.12 14.33 3.24
N ALA A 235 -28.90 14.70 3.60
CA ALA A 235 -28.03 15.54 2.79
C ALA A 235 -27.29 14.73 1.73
N VAL A 236 -27.25 15.23 0.50
CA VAL A 236 -26.52 14.66 -0.63
C VAL A 236 -25.46 15.68 -1.07
N PRO A 237 -24.17 15.43 -0.84
CA PRO A 237 -23.11 16.30 -1.32
C PRO A 237 -22.95 16.17 -2.83
N VAL A 238 -22.99 17.28 -3.52
CA VAL A 238 -22.89 17.34 -4.97
C VAL A 238 -21.84 18.34 -5.43
N ASN A 239 -21.29 18.13 -6.61
CA ASN A 239 -20.59 19.16 -7.33
C ASN A 239 -21.54 19.73 -8.37
N GLU A 240 -21.76 21.05 -8.35
CA GLU A 240 -22.79 21.75 -9.10
C GLU A 240 -22.18 22.78 -10.04
N ALA A 241 -22.69 22.83 -11.29
CA ALA A 241 -22.42 23.89 -12.24
C ALA A 241 -23.76 24.49 -12.74
N ILE A 242 -23.85 25.80 -12.81
CA ILE A 242 -25.04 26.53 -13.28
C ILE A 242 -24.68 27.33 -14.53
N VAL A 243 -25.35 27.01 -15.65
CA VAL A 243 -25.11 27.67 -16.94
C VAL A 243 -26.39 28.39 -17.41
N PRO A 244 -26.32 29.66 -17.86
CA PRO A 244 -27.46 30.36 -18.37
C PRO A 244 -27.92 29.73 -19.68
N LEU A 245 -29.24 29.56 -19.86
CA LEU A 245 -29.88 29.03 -21.05
C LEU A 245 -30.83 30.09 -21.63
N PRO A 246 -30.60 30.60 -22.85
CA PRO A 246 -31.56 31.50 -23.51
C PRO A 246 -32.84 30.74 -23.91
N LEU A 247 -33.88 30.85 -23.09
CA LEU A 247 -35.21 30.30 -23.33
C LEU A 247 -36.15 31.43 -23.79
N GLY A 248 -36.22 31.69 -25.12
CA GLY A 248 -37.08 32.74 -25.63
C GLY A 248 -36.70 34.14 -25.19
N GLU A 249 -37.69 34.95 -24.72
CA GLU A 249 -37.47 36.31 -24.21
C GLU A 249 -36.95 36.37 -22.76
N GLU A 250 -37.10 35.28 -21.97
CA GLU A 250 -36.64 35.19 -20.58
C GLU A 250 -35.50 34.14 -20.45
N PRO A 251 -34.40 34.50 -19.80
CA PRO A 251 -33.30 33.57 -19.59
C PRO A 251 -33.68 32.51 -18.53
N GLY A 252 -33.40 31.22 -18.80
CA GLY A 252 -33.45 30.14 -17.82
C GLY A 252 -32.02 29.70 -17.45
N PHE A 253 -31.92 28.63 -16.65
CA PHE A 253 -30.65 28.06 -16.26
C PHE A 253 -30.66 26.54 -16.42
N ILE A 254 -29.51 25.99 -16.80
CA ILE A 254 -29.18 24.58 -16.71
C ILE A 254 -28.34 24.40 -15.48
N VAL A 255 -28.78 23.53 -14.59
CA VAL A 255 -28.05 23.08 -13.41
C VAL A 255 -27.61 21.66 -13.66
N VAL A 256 -26.30 21.42 -13.65
CA VAL A 256 -25.71 20.10 -13.75
C VAL A 256 -25.07 19.78 -12.41
N ALA A 257 -25.44 18.64 -11.82
CA ALA A 257 -24.88 18.20 -10.56
C ALA A 257 -24.56 16.71 -10.58
N TYR A 258 -23.51 16.32 -9.87
CA TYR A 258 -23.19 14.91 -9.65
C TYR A 258 -22.80 14.65 -8.21
N ASP A 259 -23.15 13.45 -7.73
CA ASP A 259 -22.84 12.99 -6.37
C ASP A 259 -21.33 12.90 -6.16
N ILE A 260 -20.86 13.50 -5.06
CA ILE A 260 -19.46 13.46 -4.65
C ILE A 260 -19.25 12.77 -3.31
N ALA A 261 -20.26 12.09 -2.76
CA ALA A 261 -20.14 11.39 -1.48
C ALA A 261 -18.97 10.41 -1.46
N HIS A 262 -18.87 9.55 -2.48
CA HIS A 262 -17.74 8.63 -2.61
C HIS A 262 -16.38 9.34 -2.73
N ARG A 263 -16.35 10.51 -3.39
CA ARG A 263 -15.11 11.30 -3.52
C ARG A 263 -14.70 11.90 -2.17
N ILE A 264 -15.66 12.38 -1.40
CA ILE A 264 -15.43 12.91 -0.03
C ILE A 264 -14.98 11.78 0.89
N GLU A 265 -15.70 10.65 0.92
CA GLU A 265 -15.32 9.48 1.71
C GLU A 265 -13.93 8.94 1.35
N ALA A 266 -13.62 8.87 0.05
CA ALA A 266 -12.31 8.44 -0.42
C ALA A 266 -11.21 9.43 0.02
N ARG A 267 -11.48 10.74 -0.05
CA ARG A 267 -10.56 11.78 0.39
C ARG A 267 -10.32 11.71 1.90
N GLU A 268 -11.39 11.62 2.69
CA GLU A 268 -11.31 11.47 4.14
C GLU A 268 -10.55 10.20 4.52
N ARG A 269 -10.80 9.09 3.82
CA ARG A 269 -10.08 7.84 4.03
C ARG A 269 -8.59 7.96 3.68
N VAL A 270 -8.24 8.64 2.59
CA VAL A 270 -6.84 8.92 2.22
C VAL A 270 -6.18 9.83 3.26
N GLU A 271 -6.86 10.89 3.71
CA GLU A 271 -6.37 11.79 4.76
C GLU A 271 -6.21 11.05 6.09
N HIS A 272 -7.14 10.14 6.42
CA HIS A 272 -7.04 9.30 7.62
C HIS A 272 -5.85 8.33 7.53
N LEU A 273 -5.69 7.60 6.41
CA LEU A 273 -4.57 6.70 6.19
C LEU A 273 -3.21 7.42 6.14
N ALA A 274 -3.19 8.67 5.68
CA ALA A 274 -1.97 9.48 5.69
C ALA A 274 -1.52 9.90 7.10
N THR A 275 -2.42 9.84 8.09
CA THR A 275 -2.18 10.34 9.45
C THR A 275 -2.35 9.29 10.54
N HIS A 276 -2.90 8.10 10.23
CA HIS A 276 -3.15 7.02 11.19
C HIS A 276 -2.55 5.70 10.72
N ASP A 277 -2.24 4.82 11.67
CA ASP A 277 -1.80 3.45 11.43
C ASP A 277 -2.99 2.58 11.03
N GLY A 278 -2.85 1.82 9.96
CA GLY A 278 -3.95 1.04 9.37
C GLY A 278 -4.40 -0.17 10.20
N LEU A 279 -3.59 -0.65 11.15
CA LEU A 279 -3.91 -1.77 12.02
C LEU A 279 -4.57 -1.32 13.33
N THR A 280 -3.93 -0.39 14.03
CA THR A 280 -4.32 0.03 15.38
C THR A 280 -5.19 1.28 15.40
N ASN A 281 -5.32 1.96 14.28
CA ASN A 281 -5.99 3.25 14.16
C ASN A 281 -5.40 4.38 15.01
N LEU A 282 -4.21 4.18 15.55
CA LEU A 282 -3.46 5.21 16.26
C LEU A 282 -2.87 6.24 15.30
N PRO A 283 -2.58 7.46 15.74
CA PRO A 283 -1.70 8.40 15.04
C PRO A 283 -0.45 7.69 14.52
N ASN A 284 -0.11 7.97 13.24
CA ASN A 284 1.14 7.49 12.67
C ASN A 284 2.27 8.52 12.86
N ARG A 285 3.47 8.22 12.35
CA ARG A 285 4.63 9.10 12.45
C ARG A 285 4.36 10.52 11.94
N THR A 286 3.56 10.67 10.88
CA THR A 286 3.25 11.98 10.29
C THR A 286 2.42 12.84 11.26
N LEU A 287 1.41 12.27 11.88
CA LEU A 287 0.57 12.99 12.84
C LEU A 287 1.32 13.25 14.15
N LEU A 288 2.15 12.31 14.59
CA LEU A 288 3.01 12.47 15.76
C LEU A 288 3.94 13.70 15.62
N VAL A 289 4.67 13.81 14.51
CA VAL A 289 5.58 14.95 14.29
C VAL A 289 4.83 16.27 14.28
N ARG A 290 3.69 16.33 13.59
CA ARG A 290 2.83 17.54 13.62
C ARG A 290 2.31 17.89 15.02
N HIS A 291 2.04 16.90 15.83
CA HIS A 291 1.62 17.10 17.23
C HIS A 291 2.76 17.65 18.07
N LEU A 292 3.95 17.07 17.97
CA LEU A 292 5.15 17.53 18.68
C LEU A 292 5.51 18.98 18.34
N ASP A 293 5.46 19.36 17.05
CA ASP A 293 5.71 20.74 16.63
C ASP A 293 4.77 21.73 17.37
N ARG A 294 3.48 21.38 17.48
CA ARG A 294 2.49 22.22 18.20
C ARG A 294 2.70 22.22 19.71
N ALA A 295 3.07 21.07 20.27
CA ALA A 295 3.35 20.95 21.70
C ALA A 295 4.58 21.79 22.08
N PHE A 296 5.64 21.76 21.26
CA PHE A 296 6.85 22.55 21.46
C PHE A 296 6.56 24.06 21.41
N ASP A 297 5.80 24.51 20.41
CA ASP A 297 5.33 25.91 20.32
C ASP A 297 4.55 26.34 21.59
N SER A 298 3.85 25.44 22.25
CA SER A 298 3.12 25.70 23.49
C SER A 298 4.04 25.79 24.69
N VAL A 299 5.03 24.90 24.78
CA VAL A 299 6.03 24.83 25.85
C VAL A 299 6.89 26.11 25.89
N ASP A 300 7.36 26.57 24.76
CA ASP A 300 8.17 27.79 24.65
C ASP A 300 7.48 29.05 25.23
N ARG A 301 6.14 29.01 25.26
CA ARG A 301 5.32 30.08 25.84
C ARG A 301 5.03 29.93 27.34
N SER A 302 4.98 28.67 27.82
CA SER A 302 4.47 28.33 29.15
C SER A 302 5.53 27.91 30.19
N ARG A 303 6.77 27.67 29.75
CA ARG A 303 7.86 27.08 30.58
C ARG A 303 7.53 25.70 31.14
N ARG A 304 6.70 24.94 30.46
CA ARG A 304 6.39 23.55 30.76
C ARG A 304 7.32 22.61 30.02
N GLN A 305 7.07 21.31 30.08
CA GLN A 305 7.86 20.28 29.42
C GLN A 305 6.95 19.35 28.65
N VAL A 306 7.50 18.69 27.61
CA VAL A 306 6.91 17.56 26.93
C VAL A 306 7.81 16.35 27.18
N ALA A 307 7.22 15.23 27.60
CA ALA A 307 7.94 13.97 27.65
C ALA A 307 7.49 13.09 26.49
N LEU A 308 8.46 12.56 25.76
CA LEU A 308 8.29 11.58 24.70
C LEU A 308 8.84 10.25 25.18
N LEU A 309 8.01 9.21 25.12
CA LEU A 309 8.39 7.84 25.41
C LEU A 309 8.30 7.02 24.14
N LEU A 310 9.35 6.32 23.78
CA LEU A 310 9.35 5.31 22.74
C LEU A 310 9.33 3.93 23.41
N LEU A 311 8.33 3.12 23.08
CA LEU A 311 8.06 1.81 23.63
C LEU A 311 8.17 0.76 22.54
N ASP A 312 8.87 -0.33 22.80
CA ASP A 312 9.05 -1.49 21.93
C ASP A 312 8.65 -2.76 22.73
N LEU A 313 7.82 -3.61 22.12
CA LEU A 313 7.38 -4.86 22.76
C LEU A 313 8.49 -5.91 22.68
N ASP A 314 9.01 -6.30 23.83
CA ASP A 314 10.09 -7.27 23.90
C ASP A 314 9.67 -8.62 23.29
N HIS A 315 10.54 -9.17 22.44
CA HIS A 315 10.34 -10.47 21.81
C HIS A 315 9.09 -10.62 20.94
N PHE A 316 8.45 -9.54 20.48
CA PHE A 316 7.26 -9.57 19.64
C PHE A 316 7.43 -10.42 18.37
N LYS A 317 8.62 -10.39 17.76
CA LYS A 317 8.96 -11.25 16.62
C LYS A 317 8.78 -12.74 16.94
N ARG A 318 9.12 -13.18 18.15
CA ARG A 318 8.94 -14.59 18.56
C ARG A 318 7.46 -15.00 18.60
N ILE A 319 6.59 -14.09 19.02
CA ILE A 319 5.14 -14.32 19.04
C ILE A 319 4.66 -14.51 17.60
N ASN A 320 5.09 -13.65 16.69
CA ASN A 320 4.77 -13.77 15.27
C ASN A 320 5.29 -15.09 14.66
N ASP A 321 6.53 -15.43 14.93
CA ASP A 321 7.18 -16.64 14.39
C ASP A 321 6.54 -17.93 14.94
N SER A 322 6.05 -17.91 16.18
CA SER A 322 5.49 -19.09 16.85
C SER A 322 3.98 -19.26 16.66
N LEU A 323 3.20 -18.15 16.67
CA LEU A 323 1.73 -18.17 16.67
C LEU A 323 1.12 -17.58 15.40
N GLY A 324 1.94 -16.98 14.53
CA GLY A 324 1.53 -16.36 13.27
C GLY A 324 1.19 -14.88 13.44
N HIS A 325 1.36 -14.13 12.32
CA HIS A 325 1.21 -12.68 12.29
C HIS A 325 -0.18 -12.18 12.72
N HIS A 326 -1.25 -12.96 12.50
CA HIS A 326 -2.60 -12.55 12.91
C HIS A 326 -2.76 -12.45 14.44
N ILE A 327 -2.09 -13.32 15.21
CA ILE A 327 -2.07 -13.23 16.69
C ILE A 327 -1.26 -12.01 17.13
N GLY A 328 -0.13 -11.74 16.46
CA GLY A 328 0.66 -10.54 16.72
C GLY A 328 -0.10 -9.26 16.42
N ASP A 329 -0.84 -9.21 15.30
CA ASP A 329 -1.66 -8.06 14.94
C ASP A 329 -2.76 -7.78 15.98
N GLU A 330 -3.46 -8.80 16.47
CA GLU A 330 -4.45 -8.65 17.54
C GLU A 330 -3.82 -8.22 18.87
N LEU A 331 -2.64 -8.75 19.20
CA LEU A 331 -1.88 -8.31 20.36
C LEU A 331 -1.57 -6.80 20.28
N LEU A 332 -1.11 -6.31 19.12
CA LEU A 332 -0.84 -4.89 18.89
C LEU A 332 -2.09 -4.03 19.06
N VAL A 333 -3.24 -4.50 18.59
CA VAL A 333 -4.53 -3.81 18.76
C VAL A 333 -4.90 -3.72 20.25
N VAL A 334 -4.79 -4.80 21.00
CA VAL A 334 -5.09 -4.80 22.45
C VAL A 334 -4.13 -3.89 23.22
N VAL A 335 -2.85 -3.91 22.90
CA VAL A 335 -1.86 -2.99 23.51
C VAL A 335 -2.21 -1.54 23.20
N ALA A 336 -2.57 -1.23 21.95
CA ALA A 336 -3.00 0.11 21.53
C ALA A 336 -4.22 0.60 22.34
N GLU A 337 -5.23 -0.26 22.48
CA GLU A 337 -6.44 0.06 23.26
C GLU A 337 -6.12 0.32 24.75
N ARG A 338 -5.25 -0.50 25.37
CA ARG A 338 -4.83 -0.32 26.74
C ARG A 338 -4.01 0.97 26.95
N LEU A 339 -3.12 1.29 26.00
CA LEU A 339 -2.35 2.53 26.02
C LEU A 339 -3.27 3.74 25.93
N LEU A 340 -4.25 3.71 25.01
CA LEU A 340 -5.24 4.79 24.86
C LEU A 340 -6.10 4.98 26.13
N ALA A 341 -6.47 3.89 26.79
CA ALA A 341 -7.26 3.94 28.01
C ALA A 341 -6.44 4.47 29.23
N TRP A 342 -5.13 4.29 29.20
CA TRP A 342 -4.23 4.69 30.28
C TRP A 342 -3.80 6.16 30.22
N VAL A 343 -3.60 6.72 28.99
CA VAL A 343 -3.20 8.12 28.81
C VAL A 343 -4.37 9.08 29.06
N ARG A 344 -4.06 10.35 29.34
CA ARG A 344 -5.06 11.41 29.51
C ARG A 344 -5.52 11.90 28.13
N GLN A 345 -6.66 12.55 28.10
CA GLN A 345 -7.25 13.08 26.85
C GLN A 345 -6.33 14.06 26.07
N ARG A 346 -5.40 14.74 26.74
CA ARG A 346 -4.43 15.66 26.13
C ARG A 346 -3.14 14.98 25.69
N ASP A 347 -2.85 13.80 26.25
CA ASP A 347 -1.67 13.03 25.89
C ASP A 347 -1.92 12.31 24.57
N MET A 348 -0.87 12.00 23.83
CA MET A 348 -0.99 11.29 22.55
C MET A 348 -0.35 9.91 22.64
N VAL A 349 -1.01 8.93 22.02
CA VAL A 349 -0.40 7.61 21.71
C VAL A 349 -0.31 7.52 20.19
N ALA A 350 0.84 7.10 19.69
CA ALA A 350 1.09 6.88 18.27
C ALA A 350 1.75 5.52 18.04
N ARG A 351 1.67 4.97 16.83
CA ARG A 351 2.42 3.79 16.41
C ARG A 351 3.29 4.15 15.21
N LEU A 352 4.60 3.84 15.30
CA LEU A 352 5.55 4.15 14.22
C LEU A 352 5.62 3.05 13.17
N GLY A 353 5.36 1.81 13.59
CA GLY A 353 5.39 0.61 12.75
C GLY A 353 5.87 -0.59 13.56
N GLY A 354 5.65 -1.81 13.06
CA GLY A 354 6.05 -3.02 13.79
C GLY A 354 5.46 -3.08 15.21
N ASP A 355 6.31 -3.19 16.20
CA ASP A 355 6.04 -3.26 17.65
C ASP A 355 6.34 -1.97 18.42
N GLU A 356 6.61 -0.86 17.68
CA GLU A 356 6.98 0.43 18.25
C GLU A 356 5.79 1.35 18.48
N PHE A 357 5.57 1.77 19.71
CA PHE A 357 4.59 2.77 20.12
C PHE A 357 5.29 4.01 20.67
N VAL A 358 4.65 5.16 20.52
CA VAL A 358 5.11 6.42 21.13
C VAL A 358 4.01 6.97 22.01
N ILE A 359 4.39 7.43 23.20
CA ILE A 359 3.52 8.14 24.10
C ILE A 359 4.10 9.55 24.29
N VAL A 360 3.26 10.57 24.11
CA VAL A 360 3.62 11.95 24.34
C VAL A 360 2.79 12.48 25.51
N PHE A 361 3.45 12.91 26.53
CA PHE A 361 2.84 13.65 27.65
C PHE A 361 3.00 15.14 27.40
N ASP A 362 1.90 15.78 27.12
CA ASP A 362 1.86 17.23 26.90
C ASP A 362 1.75 17.98 28.24
N ASP A 363 2.31 19.19 28.23
CA ASP A 363 2.03 20.20 29.23
C ASP A 363 2.41 19.76 30.68
N LEU A 364 3.60 19.16 30.83
CA LEU A 364 4.12 18.71 32.11
C LEU A 364 4.73 19.86 32.92
N ASP A 365 4.47 19.90 34.22
CA ASP A 365 5.19 20.79 35.13
C ASP A 365 6.63 20.31 35.31
N PRO A 366 7.65 21.19 35.29
CA PRO A 366 9.03 20.81 35.53
C PRO A 366 9.19 20.05 36.87
N GLY A 367 9.84 18.89 36.79
CA GLY A 367 10.02 18.02 37.97
C GLY A 367 8.82 17.12 38.30
N THR A 368 7.87 16.97 37.37
CA THR A 368 6.85 15.91 37.49
C THR A 368 7.51 14.55 37.53
N ASP A 369 7.28 13.82 38.59
CA ASP A 369 7.74 12.43 38.71
C ASP A 369 6.88 11.53 37.81
N LEU A 370 7.47 11.02 36.74
CA LEU A 370 6.84 10.10 35.82
C LEU A 370 7.12 8.64 36.12
N ASP A 371 8.11 8.33 36.97
CA ASP A 371 8.58 6.96 37.19
C ASP A 371 7.48 6.06 37.76
N ALA A 372 6.70 6.56 38.72
CA ALA A 372 5.55 5.81 39.26
C ALA A 372 4.47 5.51 38.22
N ARG A 373 4.26 6.42 37.26
CA ARG A 373 3.33 6.18 36.12
C ARG A 373 3.89 5.18 35.14
N LEU A 374 5.20 5.20 34.92
CA LEU A 374 5.85 4.27 34.02
C LEU A 374 5.90 2.85 34.60
N ASP A 375 6.06 2.72 35.92
CA ASP A 375 5.91 1.44 36.62
C ASP A 375 4.48 0.90 36.52
N GLU A 376 3.46 1.78 36.63
CA GLU A 376 2.06 1.43 36.37
C GLU A 376 1.86 0.97 34.89
N LEU A 377 2.48 1.65 33.94
CA LEU A 377 2.44 1.25 32.53
C LEU A 377 2.96 -0.18 32.33
N LEU A 378 4.16 -0.47 32.82
CA LEU A 378 4.79 -1.78 32.71
C LEU A 378 3.97 -2.90 33.39
N THR A 379 3.30 -2.61 34.50
CA THR A 379 2.56 -3.62 35.27
C THR A 379 1.11 -3.78 34.85
N THR A 380 0.45 -2.69 34.48
CA THR A 380 -1.01 -2.67 34.21
C THR A 380 -1.33 -2.80 32.73
N VAL A 381 -0.63 -2.04 31.87
CA VAL A 381 -0.88 -2.05 30.43
C VAL A 381 -0.37 -3.33 29.79
N LEU A 382 0.78 -3.80 30.26
CA LEU A 382 1.44 -5.02 29.78
C LEU A 382 1.07 -6.27 30.60
N ALA A 383 0.07 -6.19 31.49
CA ALA A 383 -0.51 -7.37 32.12
C ALA A 383 -0.90 -8.43 31.09
N PRO A 384 -0.85 -9.73 31.41
CA PRO A 384 -1.12 -10.80 30.46
C PRO A 384 -2.35 -10.54 29.60
N ILE A 385 -2.24 -10.81 28.30
CA ILE A 385 -3.23 -10.54 27.28
C ILE A 385 -3.75 -11.88 26.75
N ILE A 386 -5.08 -12.04 26.71
CA ILE A 386 -5.68 -13.25 26.16
C ILE A 386 -6.11 -12.96 24.71
N VAL A 387 -5.47 -13.64 23.76
CA VAL A 387 -5.77 -13.59 22.34
C VAL A 387 -6.08 -15.00 21.86
N HIS A 388 -7.26 -15.23 21.30
CA HIS A 388 -7.72 -16.55 20.82
C HIS A 388 -7.54 -17.72 21.82
N GLY A 389 -7.58 -17.41 23.13
CA GLY A 389 -7.39 -18.41 24.19
C GLY A 389 -5.95 -18.65 24.59
N TYR A 390 -5.00 -17.98 23.96
CA TYR A 390 -3.60 -17.94 24.39
C TYR A 390 -3.41 -16.80 25.39
N GLU A 391 -2.83 -17.11 26.54
CA GLU A 391 -2.39 -16.11 27.51
C GLU A 391 -0.96 -15.68 27.16
N LEU A 392 -0.81 -14.44 26.68
CA LEU A 392 0.45 -13.86 26.25
C LEU A 392 0.97 -12.90 27.31
N ALA A 393 2.11 -13.21 27.89
CA ALA A 393 2.86 -12.30 28.73
C ALA A 393 3.87 -11.55 27.87
N VAL A 394 3.67 -10.25 27.69
CA VAL A 394 4.58 -9.36 26.95
C VAL A 394 5.18 -8.36 27.91
N THR A 395 6.45 -8.05 27.71
CA THR A 395 7.15 -6.94 28.37
C THR A 395 7.49 -5.86 27.34
N ALA A 396 7.92 -4.71 27.80
CA ALA A 396 8.37 -3.65 26.90
C ALA A 396 9.63 -2.96 27.44
N SER A 397 10.46 -2.56 26.49
CA SER A 397 11.57 -1.65 26.72
C SER A 397 11.17 -0.24 26.35
N ILE A 398 11.36 0.73 27.24
CA ILE A 398 10.90 2.10 27.07
C ILE A 398 12.07 3.05 27.18
N GLY A 399 12.23 3.92 26.19
CA GLY A 399 13.16 5.05 26.20
C GLY A 399 12.42 6.37 26.30
N GLY A 400 12.81 7.24 27.24
CA GLY A 400 12.22 8.54 27.45
C GLY A 400 13.17 9.70 27.11
N ALA A 401 12.62 10.78 26.58
CA ALA A 401 13.32 12.03 26.34
C ALA A 401 12.42 13.24 26.67
N LEU A 402 13.01 14.32 27.18
CA LEU A 402 12.31 15.52 27.64
C LEU A 402 12.61 16.72 26.76
N TYR A 403 11.56 17.38 26.25
CA TYR A 403 11.70 18.68 25.62
C TYR A 403 11.55 19.81 26.67
N PRO A 404 12.40 20.84 26.70
CA PRO A 404 13.49 21.13 25.74
C PRO A 404 14.86 20.61 26.18
N ALA A 405 14.98 19.82 27.24
CA ALA A 405 16.26 19.39 27.81
C ALA A 405 17.06 18.49 26.88
N ASP A 406 16.37 17.55 26.22
CA ASP A 406 16.99 16.48 25.44
C ASP A 406 16.82 16.64 23.92
N GLY A 407 16.39 17.80 23.43
CA GLY A 407 16.29 18.10 22.02
C GLY A 407 15.47 19.33 21.78
N ASP A 408 15.69 19.97 20.62
CA ASP A 408 15.05 21.21 20.18
C ASP A 408 14.11 21.02 18.98
N ASP A 409 14.06 19.83 18.43
CA ASP A 409 13.17 19.44 17.35
C ASP A 409 12.63 18.00 17.52
N PRO A 410 11.49 17.64 16.89
CA PRO A 410 10.86 16.32 17.03
C PRO A 410 11.75 15.15 16.58
N VAL A 411 12.60 15.35 15.59
CA VAL A 411 13.47 14.29 15.05
C VAL A 411 14.58 13.96 16.04
N THR A 412 15.18 15.00 16.61
CA THR A 412 16.20 14.88 17.64
C THR A 412 15.63 14.23 18.90
N LEU A 413 14.44 14.65 19.35
CA LEU A 413 13.81 14.08 20.53
C LEU A 413 13.46 12.59 20.36
N LEU A 414 12.91 12.22 19.20
CA LEU A 414 12.65 10.81 18.85
C LEU A 414 13.94 9.99 18.80
N LYS A 415 15.01 10.51 18.22
CA LYS A 415 16.31 9.85 18.17
C LYS A 415 16.87 9.59 19.57
N HIS A 416 16.76 10.56 20.48
CA HIS A 416 17.26 10.43 21.85
C HIS A 416 16.44 9.44 22.66
N ALA A 417 15.11 9.42 22.48
CA ALA A 417 14.26 8.38 23.08
C ALA A 417 14.60 6.97 22.55
N ASP A 418 14.92 6.83 21.25
CA ASP A 418 15.34 5.55 20.66
C ASP A 418 16.66 5.05 21.27
N ILE A 419 17.64 5.93 21.46
CA ILE A 419 18.90 5.60 22.12
C ILE A 419 18.63 5.11 23.56
N ALA A 420 17.78 5.80 24.29
CA ALA A 420 17.42 5.40 25.66
C ALA A 420 16.67 4.06 25.70
N MET A 421 15.78 3.81 24.73
CA MET A 421 15.10 2.53 24.59
C MET A 421 16.06 1.38 24.29
N TYR A 422 17.06 1.63 23.45
CA TYR A 422 18.10 0.63 23.18
C TYR A 422 18.90 0.29 24.44
N GLU A 423 19.24 1.30 25.27
CA GLU A 423 19.88 1.07 26.57
C GLU A 423 18.96 0.31 27.55
N ALA A 424 17.63 0.53 27.50
CA ALA A 424 16.68 -0.28 28.25
C ALA A 424 16.72 -1.76 27.81
N LYS A 425 16.80 -2.03 26.50
CA LYS A 425 16.96 -3.39 25.96
C LYS A 425 18.27 -4.03 26.42
N ALA A 426 19.37 -3.28 26.43
CA ALA A 426 20.68 -3.74 26.87
C ALA A 426 20.74 -3.99 28.37
N ALA A 427 20.00 -3.24 29.18
CA ALA A 427 19.92 -3.38 30.62
C ALA A 427 19.07 -4.56 31.13
N GLY A 428 18.60 -5.44 30.22
CA GLY A 428 17.84 -6.63 30.59
C GLY A 428 16.37 -6.59 30.18
N ARG A 429 15.93 -5.58 29.39
CA ARG A 429 14.54 -5.37 28.94
C ARG A 429 13.57 -5.07 30.09
N ASN A 430 12.26 -5.01 29.77
CA ASN A 430 11.20 -4.78 30.76
C ASN A 430 11.50 -3.63 31.74
N THR A 431 12.00 -2.53 31.22
CA THR A 431 12.46 -1.38 32.00
C THR A 431 12.32 -0.09 31.25
N VAL A 432 12.41 1.01 31.97
CA VAL A 432 12.43 2.37 31.42
C VAL A 432 13.83 2.96 31.58
N ARG A 433 14.29 3.66 30.55
CA ARG A 433 15.49 4.50 30.60
C ARG A 433 15.18 5.89 30.08
N TRP A 434 15.62 6.90 30.83
CA TRP A 434 15.61 8.28 30.36
C TRP A 434 16.91 8.55 29.61
N PHE A 435 16.79 9.37 28.57
CA PHE A 435 17.96 9.78 27.81
C PHE A 435 18.94 10.57 28.67
N GLU A 436 20.21 10.24 28.56
CA GLU A 436 21.32 10.98 29.15
C GLU A 436 22.38 11.22 28.05
N HIS A 437 23.02 12.38 28.06
CA HIS A 437 23.94 12.77 26.99
C HIS A 437 25.10 11.80 26.78
N HIS A 438 25.56 11.11 27.83
CA HIS A 438 26.60 10.09 27.72
C HIS A 438 26.21 8.93 26.79
N MET A 439 24.92 8.62 26.64
CA MET A 439 24.42 7.56 25.77
C MET A 439 24.68 7.85 24.27
N LEU A 440 24.85 9.11 23.89
CA LEU A 440 25.26 9.50 22.53
C LEU A 440 26.68 9.04 22.21
N ASP A 441 27.59 9.21 23.16
CA ASP A 441 28.98 8.84 23.01
C ASP A 441 29.08 7.30 22.94
N ASP A 442 28.35 6.59 23.80
CA ASP A 442 28.30 5.12 23.82
C ASP A 442 27.73 4.55 22.50
N ASN A 443 26.71 5.16 21.92
CA ASN A 443 26.11 4.68 20.66
C ASN A 443 27.03 4.94 19.46
N ASN A 444 27.68 6.11 19.39
CA ASN A 444 28.67 6.39 18.36
C ASN A 444 29.89 5.46 18.49
N ASP A 445 30.29 5.17 19.72
CA ASP A 445 31.35 4.21 20.01
C ASP A 445 30.97 2.80 19.53
N LYS A 446 29.74 2.33 19.79
CA LYS A 446 29.25 1.01 19.32
C LYS A 446 29.28 0.88 17.80
N LEU A 447 28.88 1.93 17.03
CA LEU A 447 28.95 1.93 15.57
C LEU A 447 30.37 1.87 15.06
N SER A 448 31.28 2.66 15.66
CA SER A 448 32.70 2.67 15.35
C SER A 448 33.35 1.33 15.67
N LEU A 449 32.97 0.75 16.82
CA LEU A 449 33.42 -0.55 17.32
C LEU A 449 32.97 -1.68 16.37
N SER A 450 31.73 -1.66 15.90
CA SER A 450 31.20 -2.66 14.97
C SER A 450 31.93 -2.66 13.64
N ALA A 451 32.22 -1.47 13.09
CA ALA A 451 32.99 -1.35 11.84
C ALA A 451 34.43 -1.83 12.02
N ALA A 452 35.05 -1.49 13.15
CA ALA A 452 36.42 -1.90 13.46
C ALA A 452 36.54 -3.40 13.77
N LEU A 453 35.57 -4.00 14.49
CA LEU A 453 35.56 -5.42 14.83
C LEU A 453 35.51 -6.32 13.59
N ARG A 454 34.75 -5.93 12.57
CA ARG A 454 34.70 -6.69 11.31
C ARG A 454 36.06 -6.78 10.65
N GLN A 455 36.84 -5.70 10.70
CA GLN A 455 38.21 -5.70 10.20
C GLN A 455 39.19 -6.44 11.12
N ALA A 456 38.98 -6.38 12.45
CA ALA A 456 39.84 -7.00 13.43
C ALA A 456 39.93 -8.54 13.30
N ILE A 457 38.84 -9.20 12.88
CA ILE A 457 38.81 -10.65 12.64
C ILE A 457 39.73 -11.01 11.44
N GLU A 458 39.79 -10.16 10.42
CA GLU A 458 40.62 -10.37 9.22
C GLU A 458 42.12 -9.94 9.40
N LEU A 459 42.39 -8.96 10.28
CA LEU A 459 43.68 -8.29 10.40
C LEU A 459 44.55 -8.74 11.57
N ASP A 460 44.27 -9.89 12.19
CA ASP A 460 45.02 -10.42 13.36
C ASP A 460 45.09 -9.45 14.57
N GLU A 461 44.08 -8.58 14.74
CA GLU A 461 43.99 -7.68 15.90
C GLU A 461 43.44 -8.40 17.16
N LEU A 462 42.87 -9.59 16.97
CA LEU A 462 42.37 -10.44 18.02
C LEU A 462 43.45 -11.40 18.51
N SER A 463 43.45 -11.65 19.82
CA SER A 463 44.36 -12.60 20.45
C SER A 463 43.64 -13.36 21.58
N LEU A 464 44.21 -14.49 22.00
CA LEU A 464 43.70 -15.23 23.12
C LEU A 464 44.70 -15.18 24.29
N VAL A 465 44.16 -14.98 25.48
CA VAL A 465 44.87 -15.26 26.72
C VAL A 465 44.20 -16.46 27.43
N PHE A 466 44.96 -17.18 28.21
CA PHE A 466 44.51 -18.41 28.86
C PHE A 466 44.64 -18.27 30.38
N GLN A 467 43.54 -18.50 31.07
CA GLN A 467 43.52 -18.47 32.54
C GLN A 467 43.49 -19.90 33.08
N PRO A 468 44.38 -20.27 34.02
CA PRO A 468 44.46 -21.61 34.56
C PRO A 468 43.26 -21.95 35.44
N GLN A 469 42.74 -23.16 35.29
CA GLN A 469 41.77 -23.82 36.15
C GLN A 469 42.52 -24.88 37.00
N VAL A 470 42.30 -24.86 38.29
CA VAL A 470 43.05 -25.66 39.26
C VAL A 470 42.10 -26.59 39.98
N ASP A 471 42.45 -27.86 40.10
CA ASP A 471 41.78 -28.81 40.98
C ASP A 471 42.09 -28.44 42.42
N LEU A 472 41.06 -28.16 43.22
CA LEU A 472 41.22 -27.62 44.55
C LEU A 472 41.78 -28.65 45.53
N ALA A 473 41.58 -29.95 45.30
CA ALA A 473 42.07 -31.00 46.15
C ALA A 473 43.58 -31.27 45.99
N SER A 474 44.06 -31.37 44.74
CA SER A 474 45.45 -31.66 44.41
C SER A 474 46.31 -30.39 44.24
N GLY A 475 45.73 -29.23 43.94
CA GLY A 475 46.46 -28.01 43.59
C GLY A 475 47.02 -28.02 42.17
N ASP A 476 46.72 -29.04 41.37
CA ASP A 476 47.22 -29.17 39.99
C ASP A 476 46.38 -28.34 39.00
N MET A 477 47.05 -27.72 38.05
CA MET A 477 46.37 -27.11 36.89
C MET A 477 45.76 -28.19 36.02
N ILE A 478 44.44 -28.22 35.85
CA ILE A 478 43.69 -29.26 35.14
C ILE A 478 43.13 -28.78 33.80
N GLY A 479 42.99 -27.47 33.64
CA GLY A 479 42.42 -26.86 32.47
C GLY A 479 42.82 -25.41 32.33
N VAL A 480 42.32 -24.82 31.27
CA VAL A 480 42.48 -23.39 30.96
C VAL A 480 41.18 -22.85 30.33
N GLU A 481 40.82 -21.63 30.68
CA GLU A 481 39.77 -20.88 29.97
C GLU A 481 40.40 -19.94 28.93
N ALA A 482 39.91 -20.00 27.69
CA ALA A 482 40.33 -19.12 26.60
C ALA A 482 39.52 -17.83 26.63
N LEU A 483 40.21 -16.73 26.79
CA LEU A 483 39.60 -15.40 26.88
C LEU A 483 40.08 -14.52 25.74
N ALA A 484 39.16 -14.04 24.91
CA ALA A 484 39.44 -13.17 23.78
C ALA A 484 39.93 -11.79 24.23
N ARG A 485 40.89 -11.24 23.50
CA ARG A 485 41.41 -9.89 23.70
C ARG A 485 41.49 -9.21 22.34
N TRP A 486 41.11 -7.96 22.33
CA TRP A 486 41.20 -7.15 21.11
C TRP A 486 42.12 -5.96 21.35
N SER A 487 43.12 -5.81 20.46
CA SER A 487 44.05 -4.71 20.49
C SER A 487 44.00 -4.00 19.12
N SER A 488 43.18 -2.96 19.04
CA SER A 488 43.00 -2.21 17.82
C SER A 488 44.07 -1.09 17.71
N PRO A 489 44.65 -0.89 16.53
CA PRO A 489 45.56 0.25 16.27
C PRO A 489 44.88 1.61 16.45
N LEU A 490 43.57 1.67 16.24
CA LEU A 490 42.76 2.89 16.32
C LEU A 490 42.14 3.12 17.71
N LEU A 491 41.63 2.04 18.34
CA LEU A 491 40.84 2.11 19.56
C LEU A 491 41.65 1.71 20.79
N GLY A 492 42.88 1.23 20.64
CA GLY A 492 43.67 0.67 21.70
C GLY A 492 43.12 -0.69 22.18
N SER A 493 43.32 -1.00 23.46
CA SER A 493 42.81 -2.25 24.06
C SER A 493 41.31 -2.14 24.31
N VAL A 494 40.51 -3.00 23.68
CA VAL A 494 39.05 -3.09 23.83
C VAL A 494 38.71 -4.33 24.67
N THR A 495 37.93 -4.13 25.72
CA THR A 495 37.54 -5.23 26.62
C THR A 495 36.43 -6.10 26.03
N PRO A 496 36.35 -7.40 26.38
CA PRO A 496 35.29 -8.31 25.96
C PRO A 496 33.88 -7.77 26.20
N ASP A 497 33.63 -7.16 27.37
CA ASP A 497 32.32 -6.57 27.73
C ASP A 497 31.86 -5.48 26.77
N ARG A 498 32.78 -4.85 26.01
CA ARG A 498 32.46 -3.84 25.01
C ARG A 498 32.24 -4.45 23.63
N PHE A 499 33.10 -5.38 23.16
CA PHE A 499 33.02 -5.86 21.79
C PHE A 499 32.15 -7.10 21.58
N ILE A 500 31.94 -7.95 22.60
CA ILE A 500 31.09 -9.14 22.47
C ILE A 500 29.64 -8.77 22.23
N PRO A 501 29.01 -7.84 22.98
CA PRO A 501 27.65 -7.40 22.68
C PRO A 501 27.52 -6.79 21.27
N VAL A 502 28.53 -6.05 20.82
CA VAL A 502 28.57 -5.49 19.46
C VAL A 502 28.66 -6.60 18.40
N ALA A 503 29.43 -7.68 18.68
CA ALA A 503 29.48 -8.84 17.78
C ALA A 503 28.14 -9.59 17.73
N GLU A 504 27.45 -9.71 18.84
CA GLU A 504 26.13 -10.34 18.93
C GLU A 504 25.08 -9.56 18.16
N ASP A 505 24.98 -8.24 18.39
CA ASP A 505 24.01 -7.37 17.72
C ASP A 505 24.30 -7.18 16.25
N GLY A 506 25.59 -7.14 15.89
CA GLY A 506 26.06 -7.03 14.52
C GLY A 506 26.05 -8.34 13.72
N GLY A 507 25.65 -9.48 14.34
CA GLY A 507 25.64 -10.81 13.69
C GLY A 507 27.03 -11.41 13.44
N MET A 508 28.11 -10.81 13.98
CA MET A 508 29.49 -11.25 13.82
C MET A 508 29.92 -12.31 14.86
N ILE A 509 29.07 -12.58 15.86
CA ILE A 509 29.42 -13.48 16.97
C ILE A 509 29.72 -14.92 16.52
N ALA A 510 29.09 -15.40 15.45
CA ALA A 510 29.37 -16.73 14.90
C ALA A 510 30.79 -16.80 14.30
N GLU A 511 31.21 -15.78 13.57
CA GLU A 511 32.53 -15.70 12.95
C GLU A 511 33.64 -15.54 14.01
N LEU A 512 33.41 -14.65 14.98
CA LEU A 512 34.30 -14.45 16.11
C LEU A 512 34.46 -15.73 16.94
N GLY A 513 33.35 -16.40 17.29
CA GLY A 513 33.36 -17.62 18.05
C GLY A 513 34.03 -18.78 17.33
N GLY A 514 33.82 -18.91 16.02
CA GLY A 514 34.52 -19.89 15.20
C GLY A 514 36.03 -19.64 15.17
N TRP A 515 36.48 -18.35 15.11
CA TRP A 515 37.89 -18.00 15.22
C TRP A 515 38.45 -18.34 16.61
N VAL A 516 37.75 -17.97 17.70
CA VAL A 516 38.14 -18.30 19.05
C VAL A 516 38.31 -19.81 19.24
N LEU A 517 37.34 -20.59 18.83
CA LEU A 517 37.34 -22.06 18.95
C LEU A 517 38.54 -22.70 18.25
N ARG A 518 38.76 -22.37 16.99
CA ARG A 518 39.88 -22.91 16.20
C ARG A 518 41.23 -22.53 16.79
N THR A 519 41.39 -21.26 17.17
CA THR A 519 42.64 -20.72 17.72
C THR A 519 42.94 -21.29 19.10
N ALA A 520 41.91 -21.47 19.96
CA ALA A 520 42.02 -22.02 21.28
C ALA A 520 42.40 -23.50 21.23
N CYS A 521 41.70 -24.33 20.42
CA CYS A 521 42.00 -25.74 20.25
C CYS A 521 43.42 -25.98 19.71
N ALA A 522 43.84 -25.22 18.70
CA ALA A 522 45.22 -25.30 18.18
C ALA A 522 46.28 -24.86 19.23
N SER A 523 45.94 -23.88 20.05
CA SER A 523 46.85 -23.45 21.15
C SER A 523 46.94 -24.46 22.24
N LEU A 524 45.82 -25.10 22.66
CA LEU A 524 45.80 -26.18 23.63
C LEU A 524 46.69 -27.36 23.19
N ALA A 525 46.57 -27.80 21.94
CA ALA A 525 47.39 -28.89 21.41
C ALA A 525 48.90 -28.58 21.55
N ARG A 526 49.35 -27.38 21.17
CA ARG A 526 50.75 -26.92 21.37
C ARG A 526 51.16 -26.85 22.82
N MET A 527 50.30 -26.36 23.71
CA MET A 527 50.62 -26.29 25.17
C MET A 527 50.77 -27.69 25.77
N GLN A 528 49.93 -28.62 25.41
CA GLN A 528 50.00 -30.01 25.88
C GLN A 528 51.26 -30.72 25.44
N ASP A 529 51.72 -30.51 24.18
CA ASP A 529 52.98 -31.03 23.69
C ASP A 529 54.17 -30.53 24.52
N GLN A 530 54.17 -29.25 24.94
CA GLN A 530 55.22 -28.65 25.74
C GLN A 530 55.17 -29.06 27.20
N LEU A 531 54.00 -29.32 27.75
CA LEU A 531 53.81 -29.70 29.13
C LEU A 531 53.86 -31.23 29.36
N GLY A 532 53.73 -32.04 28.31
CA GLY A 532 53.70 -33.48 28.39
C GLY A 532 52.49 -34.04 29.13
N ARG A 533 51.43 -33.25 29.32
CA ARG A 533 50.19 -33.64 29.99
C ARG A 533 48.95 -33.10 29.30
N ARG A 534 47.82 -33.77 29.50
CA ARG A 534 46.54 -33.35 28.96
C ARG A 534 45.92 -32.28 29.85
N LEU A 535 45.34 -31.28 29.22
CA LEU A 535 44.58 -30.20 29.86
C LEU A 535 43.19 -30.11 29.23
N ARG A 536 42.25 -29.56 29.96
CA ARG A 536 40.93 -29.15 29.44
C ARG A 536 41.00 -27.73 28.92
N LEU A 537 40.12 -27.41 27.99
CA LEU A 537 39.97 -26.08 27.40
C LEU A 537 38.52 -25.63 27.53
N ALA A 538 38.27 -24.61 28.26
CA ALA A 538 36.99 -23.95 28.38
C ALA A 538 36.90 -22.79 27.37
N VAL A 539 35.78 -22.71 26.64
CA VAL A 539 35.52 -21.69 25.65
C VAL A 539 34.10 -21.14 25.86
N ASN A 540 34.00 -19.82 26.00
CA ASN A 540 32.75 -19.11 26.13
C ASN A 540 31.98 -19.09 24.79
N VAL A 541 30.67 -19.39 24.83
CA VAL A 541 29.80 -19.49 23.67
C VAL A 541 28.54 -18.68 23.90
N SER A 542 28.21 -17.80 22.93
CA SER A 542 26.97 -17.04 22.97
C SER A 542 25.76 -17.94 22.68
N PRO A 543 24.62 -17.74 23.37
CA PRO A 543 23.37 -18.41 23.07
C PRO A 543 22.94 -18.27 21.61
N ARG A 544 23.31 -17.15 20.95
CA ARG A 544 23.02 -16.93 19.51
C ARG A 544 23.79 -17.91 18.59
N GLN A 545 24.96 -18.38 18.99
CA GLN A 545 25.75 -19.34 18.22
C GLN A 545 25.14 -20.74 18.26
N LEU A 546 24.57 -21.16 19.40
CA LEU A 546 23.94 -22.48 19.54
C LEU A 546 22.74 -22.69 18.62
N ARG A 547 22.10 -21.62 18.18
CA ARG A 547 20.97 -21.67 17.22
C ARG A 547 21.42 -21.86 15.76
N GLY A 548 22.72 -21.87 15.50
CA GLY A 548 23.28 -22.01 14.17
C GLY A 548 23.43 -23.48 13.76
N GLU A 549 22.83 -23.92 12.65
CA GLU A 549 22.93 -25.29 12.13
C GLU A 549 24.39 -25.75 11.89
N ARG A 550 25.34 -24.82 11.78
CA ARG A 550 26.77 -25.10 11.50
C ARG A 550 27.63 -25.29 12.75
N TRP A 551 27.14 -24.85 13.91
CA TRP A 551 27.94 -24.76 15.12
C TRP A 551 28.55 -26.11 15.55
N LEU A 552 27.74 -27.20 15.54
CA LEU A 552 28.20 -28.53 15.89
C LEU A 552 29.29 -29.05 14.93
N ALA A 553 29.14 -28.74 13.64
CA ALA A 553 30.14 -29.09 12.63
C ALA A 553 31.47 -28.30 12.85
N GLU A 554 31.38 -27.02 13.22
CA GLU A 554 32.56 -26.19 13.51
C GLU A 554 33.32 -26.70 14.71
N ILE A 555 32.63 -27.17 15.78
CA ILE A 555 33.26 -27.83 16.94
C ILE A 555 33.94 -29.12 16.51
N ALA A 556 33.25 -29.98 15.77
CA ALA A 556 33.82 -31.25 15.32
C ALA A 556 35.08 -31.05 14.45
N ASP A 557 35.05 -30.03 13.58
CA ASP A 557 36.18 -29.66 12.70
C ASP A 557 37.34 -29.10 13.53
N ALA A 558 37.08 -28.24 14.55
CA ALA A 558 38.11 -27.69 15.42
C ALA A 558 38.82 -28.78 16.25
N ILE A 559 38.06 -29.70 16.80
CA ILE A 559 38.58 -30.87 17.54
C ILE A 559 39.45 -31.74 16.61
N THR A 560 38.92 -32.08 15.43
CA THR A 560 39.60 -32.97 14.50
C THR A 560 40.88 -32.35 13.95
N SER A 561 40.86 -31.08 13.60
CA SER A 561 42.00 -30.36 13.03
C SER A 561 43.10 -30.09 14.04
N SER A 562 42.78 -29.91 15.32
CA SER A 562 43.74 -29.71 16.40
C SER A 562 44.29 -31.00 16.99
N GLY A 563 43.57 -32.12 16.84
CA GLY A 563 43.94 -33.43 17.40
C GLY A 563 43.68 -33.56 18.91
N ILE A 564 42.95 -32.66 19.52
CA ILE A 564 42.51 -32.79 20.93
C ILE A 564 41.38 -33.81 21.03
N ALA A 565 41.23 -34.45 22.21
CA ALA A 565 40.08 -35.33 22.44
C ALA A 565 38.81 -34.46 22.72
N PRO A 566 37.61 -34.86 22.26
CA PRO A 566 36.36 -34.15 22.56
C PRO A 566 36.17 -33.84 24.04
N SER A 567 36.53 -34.77 24.91
CA SER A 567 36.45 -34.62 26.40
C SER A 567 37.41 -33.59 27.00
N GLN A 568 38.25 -33.00 26.19
CA GLN A 568 39.11 -31.89 26.60
C GLN A 568 38.52 -30.53 26.32
N LEU A 569 37.45 -30.47 25.53
CA LEU A 569 36.73 -29.22 25.26
C LEU A 569 35.54 -29.06 26.21
N GLU A 570 35.47 -27.92 26.84
CA GLU A 570 34.37 -27.45 27.68
C GLU A 570 33.74 -26.23 26.99
N VAL A 571 32.40 -26.27 26.82
CA VAL A 571 31.62 -25.16 26.26
C VAL A 571 30.91 -24.45 27.40
N GLU A 572 31.24 -23.19 27.64
CA GLU A 572 30.67 -22.36 28.68
C GLU A 572 29.52 -21.49 28.12
N LEU A 573 28.39 -21.51 28.82
CA LEU A 573 27.15 -20.84 28.45
C LEU A 573 26.62 -20.08 29.66
N THR A 574 26.22 -18.84 29.45
CA THR A 574 25.64 -18.03 30.52
C THR A 574 24.32 -18.62 31.03
N GLU A 575 24.00 -18.42 32.32
CA GLU A 575 22.77 -18.86 32.97
C GLU A 575 21.48 -18.52 32.20
N GLY A 576 21.45 -17.38 31.47
CA GLY A 576 20.31 -16.91 30.72
C GLY A 576 19.76 -17.92 29.68
N ILE A 577 20.57 -18.87 29.22
CA ILE A 577 20.15 -19.91 28.29
C ILE A 577 19.14 -20.88 28.91
N LEU A 578 19.20 -21.09 30.25
CA LEU A 578 18.32 -21.99 30.99
C LEU A 578 16.88 -21.46 31.10
N ILE A 579 16.68 -20.15 30.89
CA ILE A 579 15.38 -19.49 30.99
C ILE A 579 14.63 -19.58 29.65
N GLU A 580 15.35 -19.78 28.57
CA GLU A 580 14.76 -19.91 27.22
C GLU A 580 14.29 -21.36 27.01
N ASP A 581 12.99 -21.62 27.16
CA ASP A 581 12.35 -22.94 26.92
C ASP A 581 12.28 -23.26 25.43
N HIS A 582 13.42 -23.67 24.85
CA HIS A 582 13.52 -24.07 23.44
C HIS A 582 14.05 -25.51 23.38
N GLY A 583 13.20 -26.42 22.89
CA GLY A 583 13.59 -27.81 22.61
C GLY A 583 14.87 -27.90 21.79
N ASP A 584 15.05 -26.98 20.83
CA ASP A 584 16.24 -26.93 19.94
C ASP A 584 17.56 -26.72 20.73
N VAL A 585 17.54 -25.96 21.83
CA VAL A 585 18.73 -25.74 22.68
C VAL A 585 19.09 -27.00 23.43
N VAL A 586 18.10 -27.68 24.02
CA VAL A 586 18.32 -28.96 24.74
C VAL A 586 18.90 -30.00 23.81
N ASP A 587 18.35 -30.12 22.56
CA ASP A 587 18.83 -31.05 21.56
C ASP A 587 20.27 -30.73 21.14
N MET A 588 20.63 -29.46 20.99
CA MET A 588 21.98 -29.03 20.67
C MET A 588 22.96 -29.37 21.79
N LEU A 589 22.60 -29.11 23.07
CA LEU A 589 23.44 -29.44 24.19
C LEU A 589 23.60 -30.96 24.34
N GLN A 590 22.56 -31.74 24.07
CA GLN A 590 22.67 -33.21 24.05
C GLN A 590 23.62 -33.67 22.93
N ALA A 591 23.54 -33.08 21.74
CA ALA A 591 24.44 -33.41 20.62
C ALA A 591 25.91 -33.09 20.96
N LEU A 592 26.19 -31.99 21.72
CA LEU A 592 27.53 -31.70 22.22
C LEU A 592 28.04 -32.77 23.17
N ARG A 593 27.22 -33.22 24.12
CA ARG A 593 27.57 -34.30 25.03
C ARG A 593 27.77 -35.64 24.32
N ASP A 594 26.95 -35.93 23.30
CA ASP A 594 27.08 -37.15 22.48
C ASP A 594 28.40 -37.14 21.67
N LEU A 595 28.89 -35.94 21.31
CA LEU A 595 30.22 -35.76 20.72
C LEU A 595 31.34 -35.95 21.76
N GLY A 596 31.02 -35.94 23.06
CA GLY A 596 31.96 -36.03 24.17
C GLY A 596 32.50 -34.71 24.70
N VAL A 597 31.88 -33.59 24.31
CA VAL A 597 32.20 -32.24 24.79
C VAL A 597 31.48 -32.01 26.14
N THR A 598 32.15 -31.35 27.08
CA THR A 598 31.59 -31.00 28.40
C THR A 598 30.79 -29.71 28.31
N VAL A 599 29.59 -29.69 28.85
CA VAL A 599 28.72 -28.49 28.89
C VAL A 599 28.79 -27.84 30.27
N VAL A 600 29.08 -26.54 30.33
CA VAL A 600 29.29 -25.77 31.54
C VAL A 600 28.31 -24.58 31.59
N VAL A 601 27.64 -24.37 32.71
CA VAL A 601 26.85 -23.14 32.95
C VAL A 601 27.72 -22.13 33.67
N ASP A 602 27.86 -20.96 33.06
CA ASP A 602 28.68 -19.86 33.55
C ASP A 602 27.84 -18.75 34.22
N ASP A 603 28.47 -17.90 35.03
CA ASP A 603 27.85 -16.80 35.79
C ASP A 603 26.67 -17.23 36.67
N PHE A 604 26.69 -18.46 37.20
CA PHE A 604 25.55 -19.01 37.93
C PHE A 604 25.28 -18.26 39.25
N GLY A 605 23.99 -17.89 39.43
CA GLY A 605 23.49 -17.19 40.63
C GLY A 605 23.14 -15.71 40.38
N ARG A 606 23.49 -15.13 39.20
CA ARG A 606 23.12 -13.73 38.85
C ARG A 606 21.71 -13.59 38.32
N GLY A 607 21.09 -14.70 37.85
CA GLY A 607 19.78 -14.73 37.24
C GLY A 607 18.69 -15.39 38.08
N TYR A 608 17.47 -15.45 37.52
CA TYR A 608 16.33 -16.15 38.13
C TYR A 608 16.30 -17.62 37.65
N SER A 609 17.32 -18.40 37.97
CA SER A 609 17.29 -19.82 37.61
C SER A 609 16.25 -20.61 38.40
N SER A 610 15.29 -21.19 37.70
CA SER A 610 14.45 -22.22 38.27
C SER A 610 15.25 -23.52 38.36
N LEU A 611 15.51 -24.00 39.57
CA LEU A 611 16.14 -25.29 39.82
C LEU A 611 15.53 -26.46 39.03
N ALA A 612 14.23 -26.35 38.72
CA ALA A 612 13.51 -27.34 37.92
C ALA A 612 13.98 -27.40 36.47
N TYR A 613 14.50 -26.31 35.93
CA TYR A 613 15.05 -26.26 34.56
C TYR A 613 16.47 -26.82 34.55
N LEU A 614 17.31 -26.42 35.48
CA LEU A 614 18.70 -26.92 35.58
C LEU A 614 18.75 -28.46 35.57
N ALA A 615 17.82 -29.11 36.29
CA ALA A 615 17.73 -30.57 36.31
C ALA A 615 17.32 -31.24 34.99
N LYS A 616 16.79 -30.48 34.04
CA LYS A 616 16.35 -30.97 32.71
C LYS A 616 17.42 -30.78 31.63
N PHE A 617 18.33 -29.83 31.80
CA PHE A 617 19.37 -29.56 30.82
C PHE A 617 20.56 -30.52 30.99
N PRO A 618 21.17 -30.99 29.90
CA PRO A 618 22.33 -31.87 29.93
C PRO A 618 23.61 -31.09 30.23
N VAL A 619 23.73 -30.64 31.49
CA VAL A 619 24.86 -29.84 32.02
C VAL A 619 25.75 -30.73 32.87
N ASP A 620 27.08 -30.56 32.73
CA ASP A 620 28.10 -31.34 33.47
C ASP A 620 28.76 -30.53 34.59
N LYS A 621 28.84 -29.19 34.43
CA LYS A 621 29.51 -28.32 35.40
C LYS A 621 28.75 -26.99 35.59
N ILE A 622 28.99 -26.39 36.78
CA ILE A 622 28.52 -25.05 37.13
C ILE A 622 29.71 -24.19 37.55
N LYS A 623 29.81 -22.95 37.04
CA LYS A 623 30.76 -21.95 37.49
C LYS A 623 30.03 -20.96 38.40
N ILE A 624 30.49 -20.78 39.62
CA ILE A 624 29.94 -19.80 40.57
C ILE A 624 30.56 -18.44 40.24
N ASP A 625 29.69 -17.46 39.95
CA ASP A 625 30.12 -16.11 39.59
C ASP A 625 31.02 -15.45 40.65
N ARG A 626 32.02 -14.73 40.20
CA ARG A 626 33.00 -13.99 41.02
C ARG A 626 32.35 -13.10 42.07
N SER A 627 31.16 -12.51 41.83
CA SER A 627 30.50 -11.61 42.79
C SER A 627 30.20 -12.30 44.12
N PHE A 628 29.81 -13.58 44.11
CA PHE A 628 29.57 -14.36 45.33
C PHE A 628 30.86 -14.76 46.01
N ILE A 629 31.89 -15.11 45.24
CA ILE A 629 33.19 -15.49 45.81
C ILE A 629 33.89 -14.29 46.44
N SER A 630 33.82 -13.10 45.84
CA SER A 630 34.38 -11.88 46.43
C SER A 630 33.70 -11.46 47.74
N ALA A 631 32.43 -11.79 47.90
CA ALA A 631 31.60 -11.43 49.03
C ALA A 631 31.71 -12.44 50.23
N ILE A 632 32.35 -13.61 50.06
CA ILE A 632 32.51 -14.66 51.12
C ILE A 632 33.06 -14.08 52.42
N THR A 633 33.89 -13.06 52.37
CA THR A 633 34.51 -12.45 53.56
C THR A 633 33.74 -11.28 54.12
N SER A 634 32.66 -10.84 53.48
CA SER A 634 31.94 -9.59 53.80
C SER A 634 30.55 -9.81 54.40
N THR A 635 29.85 -10.88 54.05
CA THR A 635 28.50 -11.17 54.56
C THR A 635 28.23 -12.66 54.73
N ASP A 636 27.52 -13.06 55.83
CA ASP A 636 27.10 -14.45 56.07
C ASP A 636 26.08 -14.92 55.01
N THR A 637 25.39 -14.00 54.32
CA THR A 637 24.34 -14.33 53.35
C THR A 637 24.96 -14.85 52.06
N ASP A 638 26.00 -14.21 51.53
CA ASP A 638 26.63 -14.60 50.25
C ASP A 638 27.39 -15.93 50.41
N ALA A 639 28.00 -16.13 51.57
CA ALA A 639 28.59 -17.42 51.95
C ALA A 639 27.55 -18.56 51.94
N ALA A 640 26.33 -18.31 52.41
CA ALA A 640 25.25 -19.29 52.40
C ALA A 640 24.77 -19.63 50.99
N ILE A 641 24.81 -18.66 50.05
CA ILE A 641 24.47 -18.88 48.63
C ILE A 641 25.52 -19.82 47.99
N VAL A 642 26.81 -19.57 48.19
CA VAL A 642 27.89 -20.43 47.68
C VAL A 642 27.74 -21.86 48.22
N ASP A 643 27.46 -22.04 49.52
CA ASP A 643 27.20 -23.33 50.11
C ASP A 643 26.01 -24.06 49.45
N ALA A 644 24.92 -23.32 49.25
CA ALA A 644 23.71 -23.86 48.62
C ALA A 644 23.98 -24.32 47.17
N ILE A 645 24.74 -23.53 46.38
CA ILE A 645 25.09 -23.87 45.01
C ILE A 645 25.95 -25.14 44.97
N ILE A 646 26.97 -25.25 45.80
CA ILE A 646 27.85 -26.44 45.85
C ILE A 646 27.03 -27.70 46.17
N VAL A 647 26.23 -27.65 47.26
CA VAL A 647 25.40 -28.80 47.66
C VAL A 647 24.41 -29.20 46.57
N MET A 648 23.76 -28.24 45.95
CA MET A 648 22.81 -28.46 44.90
C MET A 648 23.47 -29.08 43.64
N ALA A 649 24.57 -28.54 43.16
CA ALA A 649 25.29 -29.03 42.02
C ALA A 649 25.74 -30.48 42.22
N HIS A 650 26.33 -30.80 43.37
CA HIS A 650 26.73 -32.16 43.72
C HIS A 650 25.51 -33.12 43.81
N ALA A 651 24.38 -32.66 44.37
CA ALA A 651 23.15 -33.47 44.39
C ALA A 651 22.62 -33.79 42.97
N LEU A 652 22.91 -32.95 41.96
CA LEU A 652 22.58 -33.17 40.54
C LEU A 652 23.71 -33.90 39.79
N GLY A 653 24.83 -34.26 40.45
CA GLY A 653 25.96 -34.96 39.85
C GLY A 653 26.86 -34.06 39.00
N MET A 654 26.83 -32.75 39.22
CA MET A 654 27.61 -31.76 38.49
C MET A 654 28.88 -31.37 39.26
N THR A 655 29.94 -31.01 38.54
CA THR A 655 31.19 -30.45 39.10
C THR A 655 31.01 -28.95 39.31
N VAL A 656 31.64 -28.40 40.34
CA VAL A 656 31.56 -26.97 40.68
C VAL A 656 32.92 -26.31 40.54
N VAL A 657 32.92 -25.19 39.78
CA VAL A 657 34.08 -24.29 39.61
C VAL A 657 33.79 -22.99 40.34
N ALA A 658 34.67 -22.51 41.18
CA ALA A 658 34.54 -21.19 41.78
C ALA A 658 35.43 -20.16 41.08
N GLU A 659 34.81 -19.08 40.59
CA GLU A 659 35.50 -18.02 39.87
C GLU A 659 35.96 -16.85 40.73
N GLY A 660 37.01 -16.17 40.28
CA GLY A 660 37.50 -14.96 40.94
C GLY A 660 38.09 -15.18 42.31
N VAL A 661 38.69 -16.34 42.54
CA VAL A 661 39.44 -16.61 43.80
C VAL A 661 40.73 -15.77 43.83
N GLU A 662 40.82 -14.83 44.76
CA GLU A 662 41.93 -13.88 44.93
C GLU A 662 42.72 -14.09 46.19
N THR A 663 42.12 -14.68 47.26
CA THR A 663 42.73 -14.77 48.55
C THR A 663 42.80 -16.22 49.08
N GLU A 664 43.76 -16.49 49.99
CA GLU A 664 43.88 -17.78 50.68
C GLU A 664 42.64 -18.08 51.54
N VAL A 665 41.97 -17.05 52.03
CA VAL A 665 40.78 -17.24 52.91
C VAL A 665 39.62 -17.79 52.01
N GLN A 666 39.44 -17.28 50.85
CA GLN A 666 38.44 -17.77 49.87
C GLN A 666 38.76 -19.22 49.47
N GLU A 667 40.01 -19.50 49.12
CA GLU A 667 40.45 -20.85 48.74
C GLU A 667 40.19 -21.86 49.86
N ARG A 668 40.55 -21.53 51.13
CA ARG A 668 40.33 -22.38 52.28
C ARG A 668 38.84 -22.64 52.50
N TYR A 669 38.02 -21.59 52.43
CA TYR A 669 36.58 -21.70 52.59
C TYR A 669 35.98 -22.67 51.57
N LEU A 670 36.29 -22.51 50.25
CA LEU A 670 35.84 -23.37 49.18
C LEU A 670 36.29 -24.82 49.38
N ARG A 671 37.54 -25.05 49.81
CA ARG A 671 38.10 -26.36 50.11
C ARG A 671 37.35 -27.07 51.23
N GLU A 672 37.03 -26.35 52.32
CA GLU A 672 36.25 -26.88 53.43
C GLU A 672 34.82 -27.23 53.05
N ARG A 673 34.24 -26.59 52.00
CA ARG A 673 32.90 -26.84 51.47
C ARG A 673 32.85 -27.89 50.35
N GLY A 674 34.05 -28.36 49.96
CA GLY A 674 34.14 -29.42 48.93
C GLY A 674 33.96 -28.93 47.52
N CYS A 675 34.23 -27.65 47.23
CA CYS A 675 34.29 -27.17 45.86
C CYS A 675 35.36 -27.93 45.09
N ASP A 676 35.10 -28.29 43.81
CA ASP A 676 35.97 -29.18 43.05
C ASP A 676 37.13 -28.41 42.38
N GLU A 677 36.82 -27.34 41.74
CA GLU A 677 37.74 -26.58 40.87
C GLU A 677 37.68 -25.09 41.19
N VAL A 678 38.78 -24.41 40.93
CA VAL A 678 38.91 -22.97 41.20
C VAL A 678 39.65 -22.26 40.08
N GLN A 679 39.27 -20.98 39.87
CA GLN A 679 39.90 -20.10 38.95
C GLN A 679 39.98 -18.70 39.53
N GLY A 680 41.11 -17.99 39.34
CA GLY A 680 41.22 -16.63 39.84
C GLY A 680 42.65 -16.09 39.89
N TYR A 681 42.79 -14.82 40.27
CA TYR A 681 44.07 -14.12 40.30
C TYR A 681 45.04 -14.63 41.38
N ARG A 682 44.53 -15.40 42.33
CA ARG A 682 45.36 -16.10 43.26
C ARG A 682 46.32 -17.08 42.58
N TYR A 683 45.90 -17.67 41.46
CA TYR A 683 46.70 -18.62 40.70
C TYR A 683 47.42 -17.93 39.55
N SER A 684 46.68 -17.26 38.69
CA SER A 684 47.21 -16.43 37.62
C SER A 684 46.11 -15.58 36.97
N PRO A 685 46.40 -14.38 36.50
CA PRO A 685 45.56 -13.74 35.49
C PRO A 685 45.61 -14.54 34.16
N GLY A 686 44.71 -14.21 33.21
CA GLY A 686 44.82 -14.75 31.88
C GLY A 686 46.12 -14.29 31.20
N VAL A 687 46.94 -15.24 30.75
CA VAL A 687 48.25 -15.00 30.15
C VAL A 687 48.33 -15.54 28.72
N PRO A 688 49.21 -15.03 27.88
CA PRO A 688 49.45 -15.61 26.54
C PRO A 688 49.84 -17.10 26.62
N ALA A 689 49.53 -17.90 25.61
CA ALA A 689 49.80 -19.34 25.58
C ALA A 689 51.27 -19.68 25.86
N ALA A 690 52.20 -18.83 25.40
CA ALA A 690 53.63 -19.01 25.64
C ALA A 690 54.02 -18.94 27.14
N ASP A 691 53.36 -18.06 27.88
CA ASP A 691 53.67 -17.83 29.32
C ASP A 691 53.00 -18.85 30.21
N LEU A 692 51.88 -19.46 29.74
CA LEU A 692 51.13 -20.44 30.50
C LEU A 692 51.96 -21.67 30.90
N VAL A 693 52.90 -22.09 30.08
CA VAL A 693 53.83 -23.20 30.38
C VAL A 693 54.67 -22.90 31.63
N THR A 694 55.05 -21.63 31.82
CA THR A 694 55.78 -21.20 33.02
C THR A 694 54.87 -21.22 34.26
N VAL A 695 53.66 -20.64 34.12
CA VAL A 695 52.66 -20.65 35.19
C VAL A 695 52.30 -22.08 35.61
N ALA A 696 52.14 -23.00 34.67
CA ALA A 696 51.84 -24.42 34.98
C ALA A 696 52.97 -25.11 35.73
N ARG A 697 54.22 -24.74 35.53
CA ARG A 697 55.35 -25.27 36.26
C ARG A 697 55.46 -24.68 37.68
N GLU A 698 55.16 -23.39 37.81
CA GLU A 698 55.09 -22.72 39.11
C GLU A 698 54.03 -23.31 40.03
N LEU A 699 52.81 -23.56 39.48
CA LEU A 699 51.70 -24.19 40.18
C LEU A 699 51.99 -25.64 40.58
N ALA A 700 52.79 -26.37 39.83
CA ALA A 700 53.21 -27.75 40.14
C ALA A 700 54.40 -27.82 41.12
N ALA A 701 55.03 -26.70 41.45
CA ALA A 701 56.09 -26.67 42.43
C ALA A 701 55.51 -26.83 43.85
N PRO A 702 56.01 -27.75 44.71
CA PRO A 702 55.52 -27.90 46.11
C PRO A 702 55.75 -26.56 46.82
N VAL A 703 54.65 -26.04 47.38
CA VAL A 703 54.73 -24.90 48.31
C VAL A 703 55.65 -25.30 49.44
N GLY A 704 56.87 -24.76 49.47
CA GLY A 704 57.92 -25.08 50.44
C GLY A 704 57.60 -24.60 51.88
#